data_febd48ba06248f95e8e4698258ee221e
#
_entry.id   febd48ba06248f95e8e4698258ee221e
#
_cell.length_a   1.000
_cell.length_b   1.000
_cell.length_c   1.000
_cell.angle_alpha   90.00
_cell.angle_beta   90.00
_cell.angle_gamma   90.00
#
_symmetry.space_group_name_H-M   'P 1'
#
loop_
_entity.id
_entity.type
_entity.pdbx_description
1 polymer ?
#
loop_
_entity_poly.entity_id
_entity_poly.type
_entity_poly.pdbx_seq_one_letter_code
_entity_poly.pdbx_strand_id
1 'polypeptide(L)'
;MLTLCLLMSLIPVTALAEENGQESKTVITAVDELLQFAKDVNAGKYDNRTNAVVSLEADLDLTGVEWTPIGCTNDEGDVEHYFSGKFYGNGHSISNIDYASMYGKEDIGGLFGFLGGAEISGLTLKGNIDDAGEGYVFLGTLAGYTDGAKISDCISEVVFNNHDKYINGTFGLCGYAENTVIEYCQNKGNITITNDVSSFYVGGIAGMVMGTSEIRYCSNSGDIKSYAPQTGGIAGQISGTAKIINCCSTGKLTPLGKGITDMGGIVGVVGTNSKDGSDNTVSHCYFGGEIDLTQYTATLPYKRFGAIAGKKDSSDKALATFENNFFAETENVSACANKDGAGTAKTIEYMKTEDFYNEISAAGGIYRFSQGETPLLPNVKYSVFFTVTPSGLTGAVIKVNGQETANSAELEAGTYPVEITADNCETLNTEITITADTATHTQTFTLTYKDADYKKVDEAIEKANALKKDDYKDFSAVQEAIDKVIRGKNITEQAEVDQMAKAIEDAIAALEKKPVETEESQTPETPSQVPDQNKIGIFTYRITGKNTAKMITSTVNGEKKKNLRIFSTVKLNGKKYKVTSVAKNALKGNKKVRTLVVGKTTEKIGKSAFQNCKNLKKIIIKSKNLKKIGSNAFKGISKNAVVKVPKSKKKLYTKLLRASGLPKSVKIK
;
A
#
# COMPACT_ATOMS: atom_id res chain seq x y z
N MET A 1 -30.51 41.73 25.67
CA MET A 1 -29.26 41.32 26.30
C MET A 1 -29.09 39.84 26.00
N LEU A 2 -28.57 39.51 24.83
CA LEU A 2 -28.34 38.15 24.37
C LEU A 2 -26.85 37.93 24.28
N THR A 3 -26.38 37.00 25.06
CA THR A 3 -24.97 36.56 25.06
C THR A 3 -24.80 35.54 23.94
N LEU A 4 -24.08 35.93 22.89
CA LEU A 4 -23.71 35.07 21.76
C LEU A 4 -22.45 34.30 22.16
N CYS A 5 -22.58 33.02 22.43
CA CYS A 5 -21.44 32.13 22.58
C CYS A 5 -20.80 31.86 21.20
N LEU A 6 -19.66 32.48 20.96
CA LEU A 6 -18.79 32.13 19.85
C LEU A 6 -18.06 30.81 20.18
N LEU A 7 -18.49 29.72 19.56
CA LEU A 7 -17.69 28.52 19.43
C LEU A 7 -16.69 28.74 18.27
N MET A 8 -15.51 29.19 18.61
CA MET A 8 -14.38 29.07 17.69
C MET A 8 -13.97 27.60 17.61
N SER A 9 -14.37 26.96 16.52
CA SER A 9 -13.73 25.72 16.11
C SER A 9 -12.29 26.02 15.71
N LEU A 10 -11.36 25.47 16.44
CA LEU A 10 -9.94 25.46 16.10
C LEU A 10 -9.78 24.61 14.82
N ILE A 11 -9.70 25.31 13.69
CA ILE A 11 -9.17 24.75 12.45
C ILE A 11 -7.66 24.69 12.65
N PRO A 12 -7.01 23.55 12.50
CA PRO A 12 -5.55 23.53 12.42
C PRO A 12 -5.15 24.09 11.05
N VAL A 13 -4.95 25.38 11.00
CA VAL A 13 -4.23 26.01 9.90
C VAL A 13 -2.77 25.56 10.02
N THR A 14 -2.40 24.52 9.31
CA THR A 14 -1.00 24.31 8.95
C THR A 14 -0.69 25.21 7.77
N ALA A 15 -0.54 26.49 8.07
CA ALA A 15 0.03 27.44 7.15
C ALA A 15 1.54 27.22 7.09
N LEU A 16 2.03 26.83 5.92
CA LEU A 16 3.22 27.27 5.24
C LEU A 16 4.36 27.80 6.12
N ALA A 17 5.35 26.96 6.31
CA ALA A 17 6.72 27.40 6.38
C ALA A 17 7.43 26.86 5.12
N GLU A 18 7.65 27.73 4.14
CA GLU A 18 8.69 27.56 3.15
C GLU A 18 10.02 27.66 3.89
N GLU A 19 10.61 26.50 4.20
CA GLU A 19 12.07 26.33 4.32
C GLU A 19 12.38 24.83 4.41
N ASN A 20 13.29 24.41 3.53
CA ASN A 20 13.87 23.07 3.47
C ASN A 20 13.06 21.96 2.78
N GLY A 21 12.94 21.97 1.45
CA GLY A 21 12.93 20.73 0.63
C GLY A 21 11.97 19.58 0.99
N GLN A 22 11.01 19.78 1.89
CA GLN A 22 10.01 18.82 2.26
C GLN A 22 8.73 19.09 1.45
N GLU A 23 8.32 18.10 0.66
CA GLU A 23 7.08 18.11 -0.11
C GLU A 23 5.88 18.39 0.83
N SER A 24 5.16 19.49 0.59
CA SER A 24 3.91 19.76 1.32
C SER A 24 2.80 18.86 0.78
N LYS A 25 2.48 17.80 1.51
CA LYS A 25 1.34 16.92 1.18
C LYS A 25 0.04 17.60 1.66
N THR A 26 -0.89 17.87 0.72
CA THR A 26 -2.27 18.26 1.03
C THR A 26 -3.11 17.00 1.17
N VAL A 27 -3.84 16.86 2.26
CA VAL A 27 -4.73 15.71 2.53
C VAL A 27 -6.17 16.20 2.47
N ILE A 28 -7.02 15.49 1.75
CA ILE A 28 -8.45 15.80 1.58
C ILE A 28 -9.25 14.64 2.17
N THR A 29 -10.01 14.92 3.21
CA THR A 29 -10.89 13.97 3.92
C THR A 29 -12.36 14.44 3.97
N ALA A 30 -12.63 15.69 3.54
CA ALA A 30 -13.94 16.30 3.58
C ALA A 30 -14.17 17.22 2.37
N VAL A 31 -15.44 17.48 2.07
CA VAL A 31 -15.85 18.34 0.95
C VAL A 31 -15.27 19.75 1.07
N ASP A 32 -15.26 20.33 2.25
CA ASP A 32 -14.72 21.68 2.47
C ASP A 32 -13.24 21.78 2.14
N GLU A 33 -12.47 20.71 2.38
CA GLU A 33 -11.04 20.65 2.04
C GLU A 33 -10.83 20.55 0.52
N LEU A 34 -11.69 19.80 -0.19
CA LEU A 34 -11.69 19.76 -1.65
C LEU A 34 -12.05 21.13 -2.25
N LEU A 35 -13.06 21.80 -1.70
CA LEU A 35 -13.45 23.16 -2.13
C LEU A 35 -12.33 24.18 -1.87
N GLN A 36 -11.64 24.05 -0.76
CA GLN A 36 -10.49 24.92 -0.48
C GLN A 36 -9.33 24.65 -1.43
N PHE A 37 -9.06 23.37 -1.75
CA PHE A 37 -8.06 23.00 -2.75
C PHE A 37 -8.43 23.59 -4.12
N ALA A 38 -9.68 23.45 -4.57
CA ALA A 38 -10.14 24.04 -5.84
C ALA A 38 -9.92 25.57 -5.87
N LYS A 39 -10.30 26.29 -4.81
CA LYS A 39 -10.04 27.73 -4.67
C LYS A 39 -8.56 28.08 -4.73
N ASP A 40 -7.72 27.28 -4.10
CA ASP A 40 -6.28 27.52 -4.07
C ASP A 40 -5.64 27.29 -5.45
N VAL A 41 -6.08 26.29 -6.22
CA VAL A 41 -5.66 26.10 -7.61
C VAL A 41 -6.12 27.27 -8.46
N ASN A 42 -7.41 27.64 -8.38
CA ASN A 42 -8.01 28.73 -9.16
C ASN A 42 -7.49 30.14 -8.74
N ALA A 43 -6.71 30.22 -7.68
CA ALA A 43 -5.95 31.42 -7.28
C ALA A 43 -4.47 31.33 -7.66
N GLY A 44 -4.05 30.37 -8.49
CA GLY A 44 -2.70 30.21 -9.02
C GLY A 44 -1.68 29.63 -8.04
N LYS A 45 -2.13 29.14 -6.88
CA LYS A 45 -1.18 28.61 -5.87
C LYS A 45 -0.49 27.30 -6.30
N TYR A 46 -1.01 26.63 -7.32
CA TYR A 46 -0.52 25.34 -7.81
C TYR A 46 0.07 25.41 -9.22
N ASP A 47 0.12 26.58 -9.82
CA ASP A 47 0.72 26.78 -11.14
C ASP A 47 2.19 26.41 -11.14
N ASN A 48 2.61 25.57 -12.09
CA ASN A 48 4.00 25.07 -12.22
C ASN A 48 4.56 24.34 -10.97
N ARG A 49 3.70 23.90 -10.03
CA ARG A 49 4.11 23.15 -8.85
C ARG A 49 4.05 21.63 -9.06
N THR A 50 4.91 21.10 -9.92
CA THR A 50 4.96 19.67 -10.28
C THR A 50 5.25 18.74 -9.10
N ASN A 51 5.82 19.25 -8.01
CA ASN A 51 6.12 18.49 -6.79
C ASN A 51 4.99 18.55 -5.75
N ALA A 52 3.92 19.32 -5.98
CA ALA A 52 2.81 19.38 -5.05
C ALA A 52 2.10 18.00 -5.03
N VAL A 53 1.85 17.48 -3.83
CA VAL A 53 1.15 16.20 -3.64
C VAL A 53 -0.17 16.44 -2.93
N VAL A 54 -1.26 15.99 -3.55
CA VAL A 54 -2.62 16.02 -3.01
C VAL A 54 -3.12 14.58 -2.88
N SER A 55 -3.69 14.24 -1.74
CA SER A 55 -4.13 12.90 -1.43
C SER A 55 -5.58 12.93 -0.94
N LEU A 56 -6.46 12.25 -1.65
CA LEU A 56 -7.84 12.01 -1.20
C LEU A 56 -7.83 10.80 -0.26
N GLU A 57 -8.35 10.95 0.96
CA GLU A 57 -8.30 9.91 2.00
C GLU A 57 -9.72 9.53 2.48
N ALA A 58 -10.76 9.96 1.76
CA ALA A 58 -12.16 9.60 2.02
C ALA A 58 -13.01 9.72 0.75
N ASP A 59 -14.09 8.96 0.70
CA ASP A 59 -15.14 9.15 -0.30
C ASP A 59 -15.88 10.47 -0.06
N LEU A 60 -16.11 11.27 -1.10
CA LEU A 60 -16.78 12.56 -1.01
C LEU A 60 -18.08 12.55 -1.80
N ASP A 61 -19.14 13.12 -1.20
CA ASP A 61 -20.42 13.34 -1.85
C ASP A 61 -20.68 14.85 -1.96
N LEU A 62 -20.74 15.33 -3.21
CA LEU A 62 -20.94 16.75 -3.53
C LEU A 62 -22.41 17.11 -3.77
N THR A 63 -23.37 16.31 -3.29
CA THR A 63 -24.80 16.61 -3.41
C THR A 63 -25.13 17.99 -2.86
N GLY A 64 -25.68 18.87 -3.73
CA GLY A 64 -26.05 20.24 -3.37
C GLY A 64 -24.88 21.22 -3.24
N VAL A 65 -23.71 20.84 -3.66
CA VAL A 65 -22.55 21.73 -3.73
C VAL A 65 -22.48 22.34 -5.12
N GLU A 66 -22.48 23.67 -5.22
CA GLU A 66 -22.16 24.37 -6.47
C GLU A 66 -20.68 24.15 -6.78
N TRP A 67 -20.38 23.47 -7.90
CA TRP A 67 -19.03 23.10 -8.26
C TRP A 67 -18.41 24.10 -9.22
N THR A 68 -17.17 24.49 -8.93
CA THR A 68 -16.29 25.20 -9.87
C THR A 68 -15.13 24.27 -10.19
N PRO A 69 -14.83 23.99 -11.49
CA PRO A 69 -13.73 23.12 -11.87
C PRO A 69 -12.39 23.54 -11.27
N ILE A 70 -11.56 22.55 -10.96
CA ILE A 70 -10.18 22.78 -10.50
C ILE A 70 -9.31 23.14 -11.71
N GLY A 71 -8.81 24.38 -11.75
CA GLY A 71 -8.19 24.99 -12.93
C GLY A 71 -9.24 25.71 -13.79
N CYS A 72 -8.96 26.92 -14.18
CA CYS A 72 -9.92 27.82 -14.82
C CYS A 72 -9.34 28.52 -16.05
N THR A 73 -10.24 29.06 -16.86
CA THR A 73 -9.95 30.00 -17.95
C THR A 73 -10.27 31.44 -17.53
N ASN A 74 -9.66 32.40 -18.20
CA ASN A 74 -10.02 33.81 -18.06
C ASN A 74 -11.27 34.15 -18.91
N ASP A 75 -11.73 35.40 -18.87
CA ASP A 75 -12.89 35.89 -19.64
C ASP A 75 -12.70 35.78 -21.18
N GLU A 76 -11.48 35.58 -21.65
CA GLU A 76 -11.13 35.42 -23.08
C GLU A 76 -11.08 33.93 -23.50
N GLY A 77 -11.26 32.99 -22.52
CA GLY A 77 -11.21 31.56 -22.74
C GLY A 77 -9.79 30.96 -22.67
N ASP A 78 -8.76 31.78 -22.35
CA ASP A 78 -7.40 31.30 -22.21
C ASP A 78 -7.21 30.69 -20.81
N VAL A 79 -6.40 29.63 -20.70
CA VAL A 79 -6.07 29.00 -19.40
C VAL A 79 -5.35 29.99 -18.52
N GLU A 80 -5.96 30.32 -17.40
CA GLU A 80 -5.42 31.27 -16.43
C GLU A 80 -4.65 30.56 -15.31
N HIS A 81 -5.30 29.57 -14.69
CA HIS A 81 -4.73 28.79 -13.61
C HIS A 81 -4.97 27.30 -13.79
N TYR A 82 -4.05 26.47 -13.30
CA TYR A 82 -4.13 25.04 -13.49
C TYR A 82 -3.43 24.22 -12.40
N PHE A 83 -3.82 22.96 -12.31
CA PHE A 83 -3.11 22.00 -11.48
C PHE A 83 -2.01 21.31 -12.29
N SER A 84 -0.78 21.33 -11.76
CA SER A 84 0.40 20.69 -12.36
C SER A 84 1.07 19.68 -11.43
N GLY A 85 0.51 19.44 -10.24
CA GLY A 85 1.04 18.51 -9.26
C GLY A 85 0.55 17.08 -9.43
N LYS A 86 0.62 16.31 -8.33
CA LYS A 86 0.15 14.93 -8.25
C LYS A 86 -1.10 14.86 -7.38
N PHE A 87 -2.15 14.27 -7.92
CA PHE A 87 -3.40 14.01 -7.18
C PHE A 87 -3.65 12.51 -7.11
N TYR A 88 -3.59 11.96 -5.90
CA TYR A 88 -3.83 10.55 -5.63
C TYR A 88 -5.23 10.37 -5.04
N GLY A 89 -6.11 9.73 -5.80
CA GLY A 89 -7.48 9.38 -5.38
C GLY A 89 -7.53 8.23 -4.38
N ASN A 90 -6.46 7.42 -4.30
CA ASN A 90 -6.29 6.32 -3.34
C ASN A 90 -7.44 5.30 -3.32
N GLY A 91 -8.08 5.09 -4.48
CA GLY A 91 -9.25 4.22 -4.63
C GLY A 91 -10.56 4.84 -4.12
N HIS A 92 -10.53 6.08 -3.61
CA HIS A 92 -11.73 6.79 -3.16
C HIS A 92 -12.55 7.34 -4.33
N SER A 93 -13.80 7.68 -4.02
CA SER A 93 -14.74 8.24 -4.98
C SER A 93 -15.14 9.68 -4.66
N ILE A 94 -15.37 10.45 -5.74
CA ILE A 94 -16.06 11.73 -5.67
C ILE A 94 -17.37 11.57 -6.46
N SER A 95 -18.48 11.85 -5.81
CA SER A 95 -19.82 11.62 -6.37
C SER A 95 -20.67 12.89 -6.42
N ASN A 96 -21.64 12.89 -7.35
CA ASN A 96 -22.67 13.93 -7.47
C ASN A 96 -22.12 15.34 -7.69
N ILE A 97 -21.08 15.46 -8.53
CA ILE A 97 -20.57 16.77 -8.96
C ILE A 97 -21.68 17.45 -9.78
N ASP A 98 -22.02 18.69 -9.43
CA ASP A 98 -22.98 19.48 -10.18
C ASP A 98 -22.34 20.10 -11.43
N TYR A 99 -22.29 19.33 -12.50
CA TYR A 99 -21.76 19.78 -13.79
C TYR A 99 -22.65 20.83 -14.46
N ALA A 100 -23.93 20.94 -14.09
CA ALA A 100 -24.85 21.93 -14.67
C ALA A 100 -24.55 23.35 -14.18
N SER A 101 -24.02 23.52 -12.98
CA SER A 101 -23.63 24.83 -12.44
C SER A 101 -22.42 25.46 -13.13
N MET A 102 -21.68 24.68 -13.93
CA MET A 102 -20.48 25.12 -14.64
C MET A 102 -20.79 25.97 -15.88
N TYR A 103 -22.06 25.99 -16.36
CA TYR A 103 -22.40 26.57 -17.66
C TYR A 103 -22.53 28.08 -17.66
N GLY A 104 -22.03 28.66 -18.79
CA GLY A 104 -22.07 30.09 -19.06
C GLY A 104 -20.97 30.91 -18.39
N LYS A 105 -20.01 30.23 -17.73
CA LYS A 105 -18.88 30.89 -17.09
C LYS A 105 -17.52 30.43 -17.65
N GLU A 106 -17.42 29.22 -18.17
CA GLU A 106 -16.15 28.64 -18.60
C GLU A 106 -16.33 27.64 -19.77
N ASP A 107 -15.39 27.60 -20.68
CA ASP A 107 -15.42 26.72 -21.87
C ASP A 107 -14.89 25.30 -21.57
N ILE A 108 -14.47 25.04 -20.32
CA ILE A 108 -13.91 23.76 -19.86
C ILE A 108 -14.59 23.29 -18.58
N GLY A 109 -14.97 22.01 -18.53
CA GLY A 109 -15.72 21.43 -17.41
C GLY A 109 -15.26 20.04 -17.02
N GLY A 110 -15.37 19.74 -15.71
CA GLY A 110 -14.98 18.46 -15.11
C GLY A 110 -14.78 18.58 -13.61
N LEU A 111 -14.26 17.54 -12.99
CA LEU A 111 -13.65 17.70 -11.66
C LEU A 111 -12.48 18.68 -11.79
N PHE A 112 -11.63 18.49 -12.78
CA PHE A 112 -10.62 19.44 -13.20
C PHE A 112 -11.09 20.16 -14.48
N GLY A 113 -10.94 21.48 -14.54
CA GLY A 113 -11.11 22.21 -15.79
C GLY A 113 -9.88 21.96 -16.68
N PHE A 114 -8.70 22.35 -16.20
CA PHE A 114 -7.44 22.18 -16.92
C PHE A 114 -6.37 21.48 -16.06
N LEU A 115 -5.67 20.53 -16.70
CA LEU A 115 -4.49 19.85 -16.16
C LEU A 115 -3.27 20.11 -17.03
N GLY A 116 -2.25 20.79 -16.48
CA GLY A 116 -1.01 21.09 -17.19
C GLY A 116 0.18 20.31 -16.60
N GLY A 117 0.58 19.21 -17.25
CA GLY A 117 1.69 18.38 -16.77
C GLY A 117 1.42 17.61 -15.46
N ALA A 118 0.16 17.50 -15.05
CA ALA A 118 -0.25 16.87 -13.80
C ALA A 118 -0.20 15.33 -13.85
N GLU A 119 -0.11 14.72 -12.69
CA GLU A 119 -0.27 13.26 -12.49
C GLU A 119 -1.52 12.99 -11.65
N ILE A 120 -2.51 12.29 -12.21
CA ILE A 120 -3.76 11.94 -11.52
C ILE A 120 -3.89 10.42 -11.48
N SER A 121 -4.21 9.85 -10.31
CA SER A 121 -4.39 8.40 -10.23
C SER A 121 -5.37 7.93 -9.17
N GLY A 122 -5.97 6.74 -9.41
CA GLY A 122 -6.72 5.99 -8.41
C GLY A 122 -8.04 6.64 -7.97
N LEU A 123 -8.75 7.34 -8.86
CA LEU A 123 -9.97 8.08 -8.54
C LEU A 123 -11.19 7.47 -9.23
N THR A 124 -12.31 7.32 -8.49
CA THR A 124 -13.60 6.95 -9.06
C THR A 124 -14.57 8.13 -9.05
N LEU A 125 -15.16 8.45 -10.20
CA LEU A 125 -16.18 9.49 -10.35
C LEU A 125 -17.54 8.86 -10.55
N LYS A 126 -18.57 9.35 -9.84
CA LYS A 126 -19.94 8.80 -9.88
C LYS A 126 -20.99 9.90 -9.98
N GLY A 127 -22.14 9.57 -10.53
CA GLY A 127 -23.30 10.47 -10.58
C GLY A 127 -23.91 10.56 -11.97
N ASN A 128 -24.69 11.60 -12.17
CA ASN A 128 -25.36 11.89 -13.43
C ASN A 128 -25.05 13.31 -13.88
N ILE A 129 -24.90 13.48 -15.19
CA ILE A 129 -24.91 14.79 -15.86
C ILE A 129 -26.15 14.78 -16.75
N ASP A 130 -27.17 15.55 -16.38
CA ASP A 130 -28.38 15.70 -17.18
C ASP A 130 -28.44 17.12 -17.75
N ASP A 131 -28.53 17.21 -19.08
CA ASP A 131 -28.62 18.47 -19.84
C ASP A 131 -27.55 19.51 -19.47
N ALA A 132 -26.33 19.11 -19.72
CA ALA A 132 -25.16 19.94 -19.52
C ALA A 132 -25.21 21.21 -20.40
N GLY A 133 -25.84 22.29 -20.00
CA GLY A 133 -25.81 23.67 -20.56
C GLY A 133 -25.80 23.89 -22.08
N GLU A 134 -25.77 25.15 -22.53
CA GLU A 134 -25.62 25.53 -23.93
C GLU A 134 -24.23 26.13 -24.18
N GLY A 135 -23.61 25.83 -25.34
CA GLY A 135 -22.34 26.43 -25.71
C GLY A 135 -21.30 25.46 -26.22
N TYR A 136 -20.10 25.97 -26.40
CA TYR A 136 -18.93 25.16 -26.74
C TYR A 136 -18.17 24.78 -25.49
N VAL A 137 -17.96 23.50 -25.27
CA VAL A 137 -17.35 23.02 -24.02
C VAL A 137 -16.42 21.84 -24.25
N PHE A 138 -15.23 21.92 -23.69
CA PHE A 138 -14.43 20.73 -23.43
C PHE A 138 -14.89 20.12 -22.09
N LEU A 139 -15.71 19.09 -22.15
CA LEU A 139 -16.28 18.47 -20.98
C LEU A 139 -15.72 17.07 -20.77
N GLY A 140 -15.15 16.83 -19.60
CA GLY A 140 -14.76 15.50 -19.15
C GLY A 140 -15.30 15.19 -17.78
N THR A 141 -15.58 13.95 -17.46
CA THR A 141 -15.96 13.62 -16.10
C THR A 141 -14.81 13.87 -15.13
N LEU A 142 -13.57 13.60 -15.53
CA LEU A 142 -12.36 13.90 -14.79
C LEU A 142 -11.79 15.27 -15.15
N ALA A 143 -11.52 15.52 -16.44
CA ALA A 143 -10.89 16.76 -16.86
C ALA A 143 -11.46 17.26 -18.20
N GLY A 144 -11.74 18.55 -18.28
CA GLY A 144 -12.18 19.18 -19.53
C GLY A 144 -11.06 19.20 -20.57
N TYR A 145 -9.90 19.72 -20.18
CA TYR A 145 -8.73 19.82 -21.05
C TYR A 145 -7.46 19.37 -20.31
N THR A 146 -6.61 18.63 -21.01
CA THR A 146 -5.31 18.19 -20.46
C THR A 146 -4.18 18.42 -21.45
N ASP A 147 -3.05 18.96 -21.00
CA ASP A 147 -1.82 19.08 -21.79
C ASP A 147 -0.62 18.54 -20.99
N GLY A 148 0.06 17.54 -21.54
CA GLY A 148 1.23 16.94 -20.92
C GLY A 148 0.94 16.14 -19.66
N ALA A 149 -0.32 15.83 -19.34
CA ALA A 149 -0.72 15.13 -18.13
C ALA A 149 -0.49 13.62 -18.22
N LYS A 150 -0.42 12.97 -17.03
CA LYS A 150 -0.49 11.52 -16.89
C LYS A 150 -1.69 11.16 -16.03
N ILE A 151 -2.63 10.37 -16.58
CA ILE A 151 -3.84 9.94 -15.91
C ILE A 151 -3.86 8.42 -15.85
N SER A 152 -3.97 7.84 -14.68
CA SER A 152 -3.92 6.38 -14.50
C SER A 152 -4.93 5.88 -13.48
N ASP A 153 -5.42 4.63 -13.68
CA ASP A 153 -6.27 3.93 -12.72
C ASP A 153 -7.51 4.75 -12.27
N CYS A 154 -8.09 5.52 -13.19
CA CYS A 154 -9.30 6.30 -12.91
C CYS A 154 -10.53 5.65 -13.54
N ILE A 155 -11.65 5.70 -12.82
CA ILE A 155 -12.93 5.09 -13.22
C ILE A 155 -14.00 6.16 -13.30
N SER A 156 -14.70 6.25 -14.44
CA SER A 156 -15.94 7.02 -14.57
C SER A 156 -17.14 6.08 -14.52
N GLU A 157 -17.98 6.25 -13.50
CA GLU A 157 -19.31 5.64 -13.39
C GLU A 157 -20.41 6.72 -13.56
N VAL A 158 -20.05 7.82 -14.21
CA VAL A 158 -20.96 8.96 -14.45
C VAL A 158 -21.81 8.67 -15.68
N VAL A 159 -23.13 8.78 -15.52
CA VAL A 159 -24.08 8.72 -16.65
C VAL A 159 -24.24 10.12 -17.23
N PHE A 160 -24.03 10.23 -18.53
CA PHE A 160 -24.19 11.50 -19.25
C PHE A 160 -25.42 11.46 -20.16
N ASN A 161 -26.34 12.40 -19.96
CA ASN A 161 -27.54 12.58 -20.77
C ASN A 161 -27.61 14.02 -21.27
N ASN A 162 -27.65 14.22 -22.60
CA ASN A 162 -27.93 15.52 -23.19
C ASN A 162 -29.11 15.41 -24.15
N HIS A 163 -30.25 15.98 -23.77
CA HIS A 163 -31.52 15.87 -24.49
C HIS A 163 -31.93 17.17 -25.16
N ASP A 164 -31.84 18.29 -24.46
CA ASP A 164 -32.48 19.54 -24.84
C ASP A 164 -31.50 20.68 -25.13
N LYS A 165 -30.22 20.52 -24.79
CA LYS A 165 -29.24 21.57 -24.88
C LYS A 165 -28.33 21.41 -26.08
N TYR A 166 -28.11 22.51 -26.79
CA TYR A 166 -27.17 22.55 -27.90
C TYR A 166 -25.74 22.67 -27.37
N ILE A 167 -24.97 21.61 -27.51
CA ILE A 167 -23.56 21.55 -27.09
C ILE A 167 -22.68 21.34 -28.31
N ASN A 168 -21.62 22.12 -28.42
CA ASN A 168 -20.48 21.83 -29.28
C ASN A 168 -19.27 21.50 -28.43
N GLY A 169 -18.36 20.66 -28.88
CA GLY A 169 -17.12 20.39 -28.18
C GLY A 169 -16.77 18.92 -28.05
N THR A 170 -16.39 18.49 -26.85
CA THR A 170 -15.88 17.14 -26.60
C THR A 170 -16.45 16.55 -25.30
N PHE A 171 -16.58 15.21 -25.25
CA PHE A 171 -16.97 14.50 -24.03
C PHE A 171 -16.25 13.16 -23.88
N GLY A 172 -15.85 12.84 -22.63
CA GLY A 172 -15.27 11.58 -22.22
C GLY A 172 -14.90 11.58 -20.73
N LEU A 173 -14.06 10.65 -20.29
CA LEU A 173 -13.34 10.80 -19.02
C LEU A 173 -12.50 12.10 -19.08
N CYS A 174 -11.82 12.33 -20.21
CA CYS A 174 -11.21 13.60 -20.59
C CYS A 174 -11.92 14.16 -21.82
N GLY A 175 -12.28 15.45 -21.79
CA GLY A 175 -12.87 16.10 -22.97
C GLY A 175 -11.85 16.18 -24.10
N TYR A 176 -10.76 16.88 -23.87
CA TYR A 176 -9.67 17.08 -24.81
C TYR A 176 -8.33 16.68 -24.17
N ALA A 177 -7.59 15.80 -24.82
CA ALA A 177 -6.30 15.32 -24.35
C ALA A 177 -5.20 15.67 -25.35
N GLU A 178 -4.25 16.52 -24.97
CA GLU A 178 -3.10 16.91 -25.77
C GLU A 178 -1.82 16.47 -25.06
N ASN A 179 -0.89 15.85 -25.78
CA ASN A 179 0.40 15.37 -25.27
C ASN A 179 0.28 14.55 -23.96
N THR A 180 -0.86 13.92 -23.74
CA THR A 180 -1.29 13.31 -22.47
C THR A 180 -1.24 11.79 -22.57
N VAL A 181 -0.83 11.14 -21.48
CA VAL A 181 -0.89 9.68 -21.33
C VAL A 181 -2.08 9.32 -20.43
N ILE A 182 -3.00 8.50 -20.98
CA ILE A 182 -4.14 7.94 -20.22
C ILE A 182 -3.99 6.43 -20.21
N GLU A 183 -3.84 5.85 -19.02
CA GLU A 183 -3.60 4.41 -18.88
C GLU A 183 -4.43 3.78 -17.76
N TYR A 184 -4.83 2.52 -17.95
CA TYR A 184 -5.61 1.74 -16.98
C TYR A 184 -6.93 2.39 -16.54
N CYS A 185 -7.47 3.31 -17.36
CA CYS A 185 -8.72 4.02 -17.04
C CYS A 185 -9.94 3.29 -17.62
N GLN A 186 -11.08 3.46 -16.96
CA GLN A 186 -12.31 2.79 -17.34
C GLN A 186 -13.48 3.76 -17.39
N ASN A 187 -14.29 3.69 -18.45
CA ASN A 187 -15.64 4.24 -18.45
C ASN A 187 -16.66 3.11 -18.33
N LYS A 188 -17.54 3.24 -17.33
CA LYS A 188 -18.67 2.33 -17.08
C LYS A 188 -20.02 3.05 -17.21
N GLY A 189 -20.00 4.39 -17.22
CA GLY A 189 -21.20 5.21 -17.36
C GLY A 189 -21.71 5.26 -18.79
N ASN A 190 -23.01 5.26 -18.94
CA ASN A 190 -23.65 5.41 -20.25
C ASN A 190 -23.61 6.86 -20.73
N ILE A 191 -23.48 7.05 -22.04
CA ILE A 191 -23.47 8.36 -22.69
C ILE A 191 -24.63 8.45 -23.67
N THR A 192 -25.55 9.41 -23.46
CA THR A 192 -26.71 9.61 -24.33
C THR A 192 -26.75 11.06 -24.81
N ILE A 193 -26.69 11.26 -26.13
CA ILE A 193 -26.81 12.57 -26.80
C ILE A 193 -27.91 12.45 -27.84
N THR A 194 -29.07 13.02 -27.56
CA THR A 194 -30.30 12.86 -28.38
C THR A 194 -30.67 14.09 -29.19
N ASN A 195 -30.00 15.20 -29.04
CA ASN A 195 -30.20 16.39 -29.86
C ASN A 195 -29.17 16.46 -30.99
N ASP A 196 -29.53 17.17 -32.06
CA ASP A 196 -28.66 17.35 -33.25
C ASP A 196 -27.53 18.33 -32.92
N VAL A 197 -26.30 17.82 -32.85
CA VAL A 197 -25.08 18.58 -32.57
C VAL A 197 -24.17 18.58 -33.76
N SER A 198 -23.73 19.75 -34.23
CA SER A 198 -22.97 19.88 -35.46
C SER A 198 -21.46 19.63 -35.31
N SER A 199 -20.92 19.73 -34.11
CA SER A 199 -19.48 19.64 -33.85
C SER A 199 -19.23 19.10 -32.45
N PHE A 200 -19.41 17.80 -32.29
CA PHE A 200 -19.22 17.17 -31.00
C PHE A 200 -18.45 15.85 -31.15
N TYR A 201 -17.47 15.64 -30.29
CA TYR A 201 -16.59 14.47 -30.27
C TYR A 201 -16.82 13.69 -29.01
N VAL A 202 -17.19 12.43 -29.13
CA VAL A 202 -17.58 11.61 -27.99
C VAL A 202 -16.73 10.35 -27.92
N GLY A 203 -16.09 10.13 -26.79
CA GLY A 203 -15.42 8.87 -26.48
C GLY A 203 -15.67 8.45 -25.04
N GLY A 204 -15.67 7.16 -24.76
CA GLY A 204 -15.77 6.69 -23.38
C GLY A 204 -14.60 7.18 -22.53
N ILE A 205 -13.40 7.26 -23.11
CA ILE A 205 -12.19 7.71 -22.43
C ILE A 205 -11.85 9.15 -22.80
N ALA A 206 -11.83 9.51 -24.08
CA ALA A 206 -11.55 10.88 -24.48
C ALA A 206 -12.41 11.32 -25.67
N GLY A 207 -12.88 12.57 -25.65
CA GLY A 207 -13.58 13.14 -26.81
C GLY A 207 -12.62 13.34 -27.97
N MET A 208 -11.56 14.10 -27.75
CA MET A 208 -10.52 14.40 -28.74
C MET A 208 -9.12 14.15 -28.18
N VAL A 209 -8.26 13.54 -29.00
CA VAL A 209 -6.91 13.14 -28.60
C VAL A 209 -5.90 13.67 -29.63
N MET A 210 -4.99 14.50 -29.17
CA MET A 210 -4.11 15.28 -30.03
C MET A 210 -2.63 15.14 -29.65
N GLY A 211 -1.77 15.64 -30.54
CA GLY A 211 -0.33 15.71 -30.28
C GLY A 211 0.32 14.33 -30.18
N THR A 212 1.13 14.14 -29.15
CA THR A 212 1.83 12.87 -28.84
C THR A 212 1.09 12.01 -27.84
N SER A 213 -0.22 12.23 -27.64
CA SER A 213 -1.01 11.53 -26.63
C SER A 213 -1.08 10.03 -26.87
N GLU A 214 -1.16 9.27 -25.75
CA GLU A 214 -1.29 7.83 -25.77
C GLU A 214 -2.39 7.37 -24.81
N ILE A 215 -3.38 6.64 -25.33
CA ILE A 215 -4.38 5.93 -24.53
C ILE A 215 -4.03 4.45 -24.57
N ARG A 216 -3.79 3.86 -23.41
CA ARG A 216 -3.43 2.44 -23.34
C ARG A 216 -4.03 1.73 -22.13
N TYR A 217 -4.35 0.44 -22.29
CA TYR A 217 -4.95 -0.37 -21.24
C TYR A 217 -6.24 0.25 -20.67
N CYS A 218 -7.01 0.94 -21.51
CA CYS A 218 -8.25 1.59 -21.12
C CYS A 218 -9.46 0.81 -21.66
N SER A 219 -10.59 0.92 -20.99
CA SER A 219 -11.82 0.26 -21.43
C SER A 219 -13.04 1.14 -21.35
N ASN A 220 -13.98 0.88 -22.25
CA ASN A 220 -15.35 1.38 -22.17
C ASN A 220 -16.33 0.21 -22.14
N SER A 221 -17.11 0.13 -21.06
CA SER A 221 -18.24 -0.81 -20.97
C SER A 221 -19.61 -0.11 -20.95
N GLY A 222 -19.61 1.23 -20.86
CA GLY A 222 -20.84 2.02 -20.96
C GLY A 222 -21.38 2.08 -22.39
N ASP A 223 -22.70 2.07 -22.52
CA ASP A 223 -23.37 2.23 -23.80
C ASP A 223 -23.28 3.69 -24.29
N ILE A 224 -23.06 3.90 -25.57
CA ILE A 224 -23.01 5.23 -26.19
C ILE A 224 -24.11 5.35 -27.25
N LYS A 225 -25.07 6.24 -27.00
CA LYS A 225 -26.16 6.57 -27.92
C LYS A 225 -26.05 8.03 -28.35
N SER A 226 -25.76 8.30 -29.64
CA SER A 226 -25.28 9.62 -30.00
C SER A 226 -25.70 10.12 -31.38
N TYR A 227 -26.08 11.40 -31.43
CA TYR A 227 -26.14 12.22 -32.63
C TYR A 227 -24.78 12.86 -33.00
N ALA A 228 -23.80 12.76 -32.13
CA ALA A 228 -22.51 13.42 -32.35
C ALA A 228 -21.85 12.98 -33.67
N PRO A 229 -21.26 13.90 -34.43
CA PRO A 229 -20.64 13.59 -35.73
C PRO A 229 -19.48 12.60 -35.64
N GLN A 230 -18.81 12.55 -34.48
CA GLN A 230 -17.64 11.69 -34.29
C GLN A 230 -17.74 11.01 -32.91
N THR A 231 -17.96 9.71 -32.95
CA THR A 231 -18.18 8.92 -31.77
C THR A 231 -17.32 7.67 -31.79
N GLY A 232 -16.59 7.40 -30.69
CA GLY A 232 -15.84 6.15 -30.52
C GLY A 232 -16.04 5.55 -29.14
N GLY A 233 -15.91 4.24 -29.05
CA GLY A 233 -15.99 3.57 -27.76
C GLY A 233 -14.89 4.02 -26.79
N ILE A 234 -13.70 4.31 -27.31
CA ILE A 234 -12.55 4.85 -26.56
C ILE A 234 -12.36 6.33 -26.83
N ALA A 235 -12.25 6.74 -28.11
CA ALA A 235 -12.02 8.15 -28.45
C ALA A 235 -12.92 8.58 -29.60
N GLY A 236 -13.45 9.82 -29.53
CA GLY A 236 -14.21 10.41 -30.64
C GLY A 236 -13.32 10.67 -31.85
N GLN A 237 -12.17 11.28 -31.63
CA GLN A 237 -11.17 11.55 -32.67
C GLN A 237 -9.76 11.46 -32.14
N ILE A 238 -8.83 10.97 -32.97
CA ILE A 238 -7.39 11.06 -32.70
C ILE A 238 -6.67 11.77 -33.87
N SER A 239 -5.64 12.57 -33.56
CA SER A 239 -4.85 13.31 -34.55
C SER A 239 -3.43 13.60 -34.05
N GLY A 240 -2.54 14.07 -34.95
CA GLY A 240 -1.13 14.26 -34.66
C GLY A 240 -0.35 12.95 -34.74
N THR A 241 0.29 12.53 -33.67
CA THR A 241 0.95 11.23 -33.54
C THR A 241 0.34 10.41 -32.39
N ALA A 242 -0.98 10.62 -32.19
CA ALA A 242 -1.72 9.99 -31.11
C ALA A 242 -1.87 8.48 -31.30
N LYS A 243 -1.90 7.74 -30.17
CA LYS A 243 -1.95 6.28 -30.16
C LYS A 243 -3.06 5.76 -29.25
N ILE A 244 -3.75 4.72 -29.72
CA ILE A 244 -4.65 3.90 -28.88
C ILE A 244 -4.11 2.47 -28.92
N ILE A 245 -3.69 1.93 -27.77
CA ILE A 245 -2.98 0.66 -27.70
C ILE A 245 -3.56 -0.22 -26.57
N ASN A 246 -3.81 -1.51 -26.85
CA ASN A 246 -4.30 -2.45 -25.84
C ASN A 246 -5.58 -1.96 -25.12
N CYS A 247 -6.49 -1.35 -25.85
CA CYS A 247 -7.74 -0.84 -25.33
C CYS A 247 -8.91 -1.69 -25.79
N CYS A 248 -9.99 -1.70 -25.02
CA CYS A 248 -11.19 -2.44 -25.39
C CYS A 248 -12.46 -1.65 -25.15
N SER A 249 -13.46 -1.87 -26.01
CA SER A 249 -14.81 -1.37 -25.81
C SER A 249 -15.80 -2.51 -25.97
N THR A 250 -16.70 -2.67 -25.00
CA THR A 250 -17.73 -3.71 -24.95
C THR A 250 -19.15 -3.13 -24.85
N GLY A 251 -19.26 -1.81 -24.65
CA GLY A 251 -20.55 -1.11 -24.65
C GLY A 251 -21.21 -1.12 -26.03
N LYS A 252 -22.54 -1.01 -26.04
CA LYS A 252 -23.33 -0.90 -27.26
C LYS A 252 -23.25 0.54 -27.81
N LEU A 253 -22.97 0.69 -29.09
CA LEU A 253 -22.94 1.97 -29.79
C LEU A 253 -24.17 2.12 -30.67
N THR A 254 -24.94 3.20 -30.47
CA THR A 254 -26.17 3.45 -31.23
C THR A 254 -26.10 4.84 -31.89
N PRO A 255 -25.82 4.93 -33.20
CA PRO A 255 -25.89 6.19 -33.93
C PRO A 255 -27.34 6.62 -34.06
N LEU A 256 -27.58 7.91 -33.91
CA LEU A 256 -28.91 8.53 -34.04
C LEU A 256 -28.99 9.45 -35.26
N GLY A 257 -30.20 9.63 -35.79
CA GLY A 257 -30.53 10.66 -36.75
C GLY A 257 -30.22 10.37 -38.21
N LYS A 258 -30.10 11.46 -39.02
CA LYS A 258 -29.93 11.42 -40.49
C LYS A 258 -28.62 12.06 -40.91
N GLY A 259 -27.85 12.59 -39.97
CA GLY A 259 -26.62 13.35 -40.23
C GLY A 259 -25.43 12.45 -40.54
N ILE A 260 -24.31 13.10 -40.82
CA ILE A 260 -23.03 12.44 -41.00
C ILE A 260 -22.52 12.06 -39.60
N THR A 261 -22.46 10.79 -39.33
CA THR A 261 -21.91 10.28 -38.06
C THR A 261 -20.80 9.29 -38.39
N ASP A 262 -19.58 9.62 -37.96
CA ASP A 262 -18.44 8.71 -38.00
C ASP A 262 -18.36 7.99 -36.64
N MET A 263 -18.83 6.74 -36.60
CA MET A 263 -18.87 5.97 -35.33
C MET A 263 -17.99 4.74 -35.44
N GLY A 264 -17.10 4.57 -34.47
CA GLY A 264 -16.21 3.43 -34.38
C GLY A 264 -16.23 2.72 -33.05
N GLY A 265 -16.10 1.41 -33.05
CA GLY A 265 -16.04 0.61 -31.82
C GLY A 265 -14.93 1.04 -30.87
N ILE A 266 -13.81 1.48 -31.44
CA ILE A 266 -12.67 2.04 -30.69
C ILE A 266 -12.58 3.54 -30.91
N VAL A 267 -12.53 4.02 -32.16
CA VAL A 267 -12.34 5.44 -32.48
C VAL A 267 -13.28 5.92 -33.58
N GLY A 268 -13.90 7.08 -33.40
CA GLY A 268 -14.78 7.66 -34.41
C GLY A 268 -14.00 8.03 -35.68
N VAL A 269 -13.01 8.90 -35.57
CA VAL A 269 -12.16 9.36 -36.70
C VAL A 269 -10.68 9.27 -36.37
N VAL A 270 -9.90 8.70 -37.28
CA VAL A 270 -8.44 8.65 -37.23
C VAL A 270 -7.85 9.63 -38.24
N GLY A 271 -7.09 10.59 -37.71
CA GLY A 271 -6.46 11.66 -38.48
C GLY A 271 -7.36 12.88 -38.64
N THR A 272 -6.78 13.98 -39.11
CA THR A 272 -7.46 15.21 -39.52
C THR A 272 -6.82 15.73 -40.78
N ASN A 273 -7.48 16.68 -41.45
CA ASN A 273 -6.93 17.43 -42.60
C ASN A 273 -5.75 18.34 -42.18
N SER A 274 -4.93 17.95 -41.21
CA SER A 274 -3.83 18.79 -40.75
C SER A 274 -2.80 19.00 -41.85
N LYS A 275 -2.36 20.24 -42.05
CA LYS A 275 -1.35 20.61 -43.04
C LYS A 275 0.02 19.96 -42.72
N ASP A 276 0.23 19.55 -41.51
CA ASP A 276 1.53 19.11 -40.95
C ASP A 276 1.73 17.58 -40.98
N GLY A 277 0.75 16.84 -41.48
CA GLY A 277 0.75 15.37 -41.44
C GLY A 277 0.35 14.81 -40.06
N SER A 278 -0.18 13.62 -40.08
CA SER A 278 -0.50 12.86 -38.84
C SER A 278 -0.04 11.43 -39.01
N ASP A 279 0.48 10.83 -37.96
CA ASP A 279 0.89 9.41 -37.90
C ASP A 279 0.29 8.75 -36.67
N ASN A 280 -0.98 8.37 -36.81
CA ASN A 280 -1.76 7.83 -35.71
C ASN A 280 -1.70 6.30 -35.69
N THR A 281 -1.74 5.71 -34.52
CA THR A 281 -1.73 4.26 -34.33
C THR A 281 -2.95 3.79 -33.54
N VAL A 282 -3.63 2.75 -34.04
CA VAL A 282 -4.64 1.97 -33.30
C VAL A 282 -4.20 0.51 -33.35
N SER A 283 -3.72 -0.02 -32.23
CA SER A 283 -3.13 -1.37 -32.24
C SER A 283 -3.49 -2.20 -31.01
N HIS A 284 -3.59 -3.53 -31.23
CA HIS A 284 -3.87 -4.51 -30.20
C HIS A 284 -5.17 -4.21 -29.42
N CYS A 285 -6.12 -3.57 -30.05
CA CYS A 285 -7.41 -3.20 -29.49
C CYS A 285 -8.48 -4.21 -29.89
N TYR A 286 -9.53 -4.32 -29.08
CA TYR A 286 -10.69 -5.07 -29.54
C TYR A 286 -12.01 -4.36 -29.21
N PHE A 287 -12.98 -4.55 -30.10
CA PHE A 287 -14.37 -4.16 -29.90
C PHE A 287 -15.24 -5.41 -29.75
N GLY A 288 -15.73 -5.66 -28.52
CA GLY A 288 -16.61 -6.78 -28.17
C GLY A 288 -18.08 -6.36 -28.04
N GLY A 289 -18.41 -5.10 -28.33
CA GLY A 289 -19.77 -4.58 -28.32
C GLY A 289 -20.50 -4.75 -29.64
N GLU A 290 -21.64 -4.07 -29.77
CA GLU A 290 -22.50 -4.04 -30.95
C GLU A 290 -22.64 -2.59 -31.47
N ILE A 291 -22.63 -2.39 -32.78
CA ILE A 291 -23.09 -1.14 -33.41
C ILE A 291 -24.51 -1.32 -33.89
N ASP A 292 -25.48 -0.75 -33.17
CA ASP A 292 -26.91 -0.88 -33.43
C ASP A 292 -27.41 0.21 -34.40
N LEU A 293 -27.57 -0.16 -35.63
CA LEU A 293 -28.02 0.75 -36.71
C LEU A 293 -29.54 0.93 -36.80
N THR A 294 -30.32 0.31 -35.88
CA THR A 294 -31.81 0.32 -35.98
C THR A 294 -32.42 1.70 -35.83
N GLN A 295 -31.73 2.65 -35.17
CA GLN A 295 -32.18 4.03 -35.00
C GLN A 295 -31.57 5.01 -35.98
N TYR A 296 -30.73 4.55 -36.90
CA TYR A 296 -30.12 5.36 -37.92
C TYR A 296 -30.98 5.34 -39.18
N THR A 297 -31.55 6.50 -39.55
CA THR A 297 -32.58 6.59 -40.62
C THR A 297 -32.09 7.24 -41.88
N ALA A 298 -30.79 7.55 -42.02
CA ALA A 298 -30.25 8.14 -43.24
C ALA A 298 -30.25 7.17 -44.42
N THR A 299 -30.69 7.62 -45.58
CA THR A 299 -30.51 6.93 -46.87
C THR A 299 -29.07 7.09 -47.31
N LEU A 300 -28.28 6.04 -47.17
CA LEU A 300 -26.84 6.08 -47.37
C LEU A 300 -26.39 6.16 -48.83
N PRO A 301 -25.42 7.07 -49.16
CA PRO A 301 -24.21 6.54 -49.74
C PRO A 301 -23.01 6.51 -48.79
N TYR A 302 -23.12 6.93 -47.52
CA TYR A 302 -21.97 7.13 -46.66
C TYR A 302 -22.05 6.19 -45.45
N LYS A 303 -21.60 4.95 -45.63
CA LYS A 303 -21.34 4.05 -44.50
C LYS A 303 -20.10 4.54 -43.75
N ARG A 304 -20.29 5.18 -42.59
CA ARG A 304 -19.23 5.71 -41.75
C ARG A 304 -19.18 5.01 -40.39
N PHE A 305 -19.55 3.72 -40.43
CA PHE A 305 -19.57 2.87 -39.24
C PHE A 305 -18.49 1.80 -39.34
N GLY A 306 -17.62 1.71 -38.34
CA GLY A 306 -16.58 0.70 -38.33
C GLY A 306 -16.37 0.14 -36.94
N ALA A 307 -16.17 -1.15 -36.82
CA ALA A 307 -15.99 -1.82 -35.55
C ALA A 307 -14.69 -1.42 -34.82
N ILE A 308 -13.69 -0.95 -35.56
CA ILE A 308 -12.47 -0.37 -34.98
C ILE A 308 -12.49 1.14 -35.13
N ALA A 309 -12.64 1.63 -36.39
CA ALA A 309 -12.67 3.06 -36.68
C ALA A 309 -13.85 3.41 -37.59
N GLY A 310 -14.62 4.44 -37.23
CA GLY A 310 -15.71 4.93 -38.08
C GLY A 310 -15.17 5.43 -39.41
N LYS A 311 -14.07 6.17 -39.37
CA LYS A 311 -13.42 6.71 -40.59
C LYS A 311 -11.93 6.95 -40.37
N LYS A 312 -11.12 6.69 -41.38
CA LYS A 312 -9.78 7.26 -41.54
C LYS A 312 -9.88 8.53 -42.43
N ASP A 313 -9.23 9.60 -42.01
CA ASP A 313 -9.14 10.79 -42.87
C ASP A 313 -8.54 10.43 -44.23
N SER A 314 -9.16 10.98 -45.30
CA SER A 314 -8.80 10.66 -46.67
C SER A 314 -7.62 11.49 -47.21
N SER A 315 -7.07 12.43 -46.45
CA SER A 315 -5.91 13.18 -46.89
C SER A 315 -4.67 12.28 -46.99
N ASP A 316 -3.90 12.45 -48.04
CA ASP A 316 -2.65 11.69 -48.26
C ASP A 316 -1.59 11.94 -47.17
N LYS A 317 -1.77 13.00 -46.39
CA LYS A 317 -0.89 13.38 -45.28
C LYS A 317 -1.28 12.75 -43.94
N ALA A 318 -2.51 12.23 -43.80
CA ALA A 318 -2.96 11.56 -42.62
C ALA A 318 -2.58 10.08 -42.67
N LEU A 319 -1.43 9.74 -42.10
CA LEU A 319 -1.03 8.36 -41.92
C LEU A 319 -1.79 7.75 -40.74
N ALA A 320 -2.18 6.51 -40.89
CA ALA A 320 -2.83 5.77 -39.84
C ALA A 320 -2.41 4.30 -39.91
N THR A 321 -1.84 3.80 -38.81
CA THR A 321 -1.43 2.43 -38.64
C THR A 321 -2.48 1.68 -37.82
N PHE A 322 -2.97 0.57 -38.39
CA PHE A 322 -3.88 -0.34 -37.72
C PHE A 322 -3.21 -1.71 -37.62
N GLU A 323 -3.00 -2.22 -36.41
CA GLU A 323 -2.27 -3.47 -36.22
C GLU A 323 -2.95 -4.35 -35.16
N ASN A 324 -3.17 -5.63 -35.51
CA ASN A 324 -3.60 -6.64 -34.55
C ASN A 324 -4.87 -6.27 -33.76
N ASN A 325 -5.82 -5.59 -34.42
CA ASN A 325 -7.09 -5.24 -33.83
C ASN A 325 -8.13 -6.33 -34.15
N PHE A 326 -9.05 -6.57 -33.22
CA PHE A 326 -10.12 -7.56 -33.36
C PHE A 326 -11.49 -6.94 -33.06
N PHE A 327 -12.54 -7.52 -33.63
CA PHE A 327 -13.90 -7.04 -33.35
C PHE A 327 -14.93 -8.14 -33.43
N ALA A 328 -16.01 -8.01 -32.66
CA ALA A 328 -17.17 -8.86 -32.75
C ALA A 328 -17.90 -8.63 -34.09
N GLU A 329 -18.18 -9.71 -34.81
CA GLU A 329 -18.91 -9.66 -36.07
C GLU A 329 -20.27 -8.97 -35.87
N THR A 330 -20.51 -7.91 -36.63
CA THR A 330 -21.79 -7.19 -36.69
C THR A 330 -22.21 -7.09 -38.14
N GLU A 331 -23.46 -7.39 -38.42
CA GLU A 331 -23.98 -7.36 -39.77
C GLU A 331 -23.82 -5.95 -40.40
N ASN A 332 -23.28 -5.88 -41.62
CA ASN A 332 -23.04 -4.66 -42.37
C ASN A 332 -22.03 -3.67 -41.76
N VAL A 333 -21.20 -4.09 -40.78
CA VAL A 333 -20.14 -3.28 -40.19
C VAL A 333 -18.76 -3.88 -40.50
N SER A 334 -17.89 -3.11 -41.17
CA SER A 334 -16.49 -3.47 -41.41
C SER A 334 -15.58 -2.94 -40.30
N ALA A 335 -14.31 -3.34 -40.28
CA ALA A 335 -13.35 -2.81 -39.30
C ALA A 335 -13.20 -1.29 -39.35
N CYS A 336 -13.15 -0.72 -40.57
CA CYS A 336 -13.16 0.72 -40.79
C CYS A 336 -13.96 1.00 -42.08
N ALA A 337 -14.81 2.01 -42.08
CA ALA A 337 -15.73 2.26 -43.18
C ALA A 337 -15.03 2.56 -44.51
N ASN A 338 -13.84 3.15 -44.51
CA ASN A 338 -13.09 3.55 -45.69
C ASN A 338 -11.63 3.06 -45.75
N LYS A 339 -11.29 2.05 -44.91
CA LYS A 339 -9.94 1.50 -44.87
C LYS A 339 -9.99 0.00 -44.64
N ASP A 340 -9.47 -0.79 -45.57
CA ASP A 340 -9.31 -2.23 -45.37
C ASP A 340 -8.18 -2.57 -44.43
N GLY A 341 -8.28 -3.73 -43.76
CA GLY A 341 -7.24 -4.26 -42.90
C GLY A 341 -7.11 -3.57 -41.51
N ALA A 342 -8.10 -2.78 -41.11
CA ALA A 342 -8.08 -2.12 -39.81
C ALA A 342 -8.30 -3.07 -38.62
N GLY A 343 -8.81 -4.30 -38.84
CA GLY A 343 -9.03 -5.30 -37.81
C GLY A 343 -9.55 -6.60 -38.38
N THR A 344 -9.58 -7.63 -37.52
CA THR A 344 -10.04 -9.00 -37.83
C THR A 344 -11.36 -9.30 -37.13
N ALA A 345 -12.37 -9.70 -37.90
CA ALA A 345 -13.67 -10.10 -37.37
C ALA A 345 -13.61 -11.45 -36.66
N LYS A 346 -14.34 -11.58 -35.56
CA LYS A 346 -14.52 -12.81 -34.76
C LYS A 346 -15.96 -12.89 -34.26
N THR A 347 -16.49 -14.10 -34.08
CA THR A 347 -17.75 -14.21 -33.36
C THR A 347 -17.58 -13.83 -31.89
N ILE A 348 -18.61 -13.27 -31.27
CA ILE A 348 -18.54 -12.88 -29.86
C ILE A 348 -18.34 -14.10 -28.94
N GLU A 349 -18.88 -15.26 -29.34
CA GLU A 349 -18.68 -16.53 -28.62
C GLU A 349 -17.20 -16.94 -28.64
N TYR A 350 -16.52 -16.80 -29.78
CA TYR A 350 -15.09 -17.07 -29.88
C TYR A 350 -14.26 -16.09 -29.05
N MET A 351 -14.64 -14.81 -29.03
CA MET A 351 -13.94 -13.78 -28.24
C MET A 351 -14.00 -14.03 -26.72
N LYS A 352 -14.88 -14.91 -26.25
CA LYS A 352 -15.00 -15.33 -24.83
C LYS A 352 -14.22 -16.60 -24.50
N THR A 353 -13.42 -17.11 -25.42
CA THR A 353 -12.64 -18.34 -25.24
C THR A 353 -11.19 -18.06 -24.87
N GLU A 354 -10.53 -19.06 -24.29
CA GLU A 354 -9.09 -19.05 -24.06
C GLU A 354 -8.30 -19.00 -25.37
N ASP A 355 -8.82 -19.59 -26.46
CA ASP A 355 -8.19 -19.56 -27.77
C ASP A 355 -8.08 -18.13 -28.31
N PHE A 356 -9.12 -17.32 -28.15
CA PHE A 356 -9.05 -15.90 -28.51
C PHE A 356 -8.08 -15.11 -27.64
N TYR A 357 -8.07 -15.37 -26.32
CA TYR A 357 -7.08 -14.77 -25.45
C TYR A 357 -5.64 -15.10 -25.89
N ASN A 358 -5.39 -16.36 -26.24
CA ASN A 358 -4.08 -16.78 -26.75
C ASN A 358 -3.75 -16.14 -28.09
N GLU A 359 -4.74 -16.00 -29.00
CA GLU A 359 -4.57 -15.34 -30.30
C GLU A 359 -4.20 -13.85 -30.14
N ILE A 360 -4.95 -13.09 -29.33
CA ILE A 360 -4.67 -11.67 -29.11
C ILE A 360 -3.34 -11.46 -28.38
N SER A 361 -2.99 -12.34 -27.45
CA SER A 361 -1.72 -12.33 -26.74
C SER A 361 -0.54 -12.65 -27.66
N ALA A 362 -0.66 -13.66 -28.52
CA ALA A 362 0.34 -14.00 -29.54
C ALA A 362 0.56 -12.87 -30.55
N ALA A 363 -0.47 -12.08 -30.82
CA ALA A 363 -0.41 -10.88 -31.64
C ALA A 363 0.26 -9.68 -30.92
N GLY A 364 0.61 -9.80 -29.63
CA GLY A 364 1.23 -8.75 -28.83
C GLY A 364 0.27 -7.96 -27.94
N GLY A 365 -1.01 -8.36 -27.89
CA GLY A 365 -1.98 -7.77 -26.97
C GLY A 365 -1.70 -8.17 -25.53
N ILE A 366 -1.84 -7.24 -24.59
CA ILE A 366 -1.62 -7.46 -23.16
C ILE A 366 -2.97 -7.40 -22.45
N TYR A 367 -3.56 -8.58 -22.21
CA TYR A 367 -4.87 -8.74 -21.57
C TYR A 367 -4.81 -9.85 -20.50
N ARG A 368 -5.85 -9.98 -19.68
CA ARG A 368 -6.08 -11.10 -18.76
C ARG A 368 -7.15 -12.03 -19.31
N PHE A 369 -6.96 -13.32 -19.16
CA PHE A 369 -8.00 -14.29 -19.42
C PHE A 369 -9.04 -14.32 -18.29
N SER A 370 -10.31 -14.39 -18.68
CA SER A 370 -11.43 -14.67 -17.77
C SER A 370 -12.40 -15.59 -18.49
N GLN A 371 -12.71 -16.74 -17.88
CA GLN A 371 -13.52 -17.77 -18.53
C GLN A 371 -14.95 -17.28 -18.80
N GLY A 372 -15.39 -17.36 -20.04
CA GLY A 372 -16.73 -16.96 -20.46
C GLY A 372 -16.90 -15.44 -20.68
N GLU A 373 -15.83 -14.66 -20.48
CA GLU A 373 -15.80 -13.22 -20.73
C GLU A 373 -14.84 -12.91 -21.87
N THR A 374 -15.00 -11.76 -22.54
CA THR A 374 -13.96 -11.23 -23.43
C THR A 374 -12.71 -10.90 -22.61
N PRO A 375 -11.50 -10.90 -23.22
CA PRO A 375 -10.27 -10.63 -22.49
C PRO A 375 -10.35 -9.33 -21.70
N LEU A 376 -9.94 -9.37 -20.43
CA LEU A 376 -9.98 -8.22 -19.54
C LEU A 376 -8.67 -7.42 -19.65
N LEU A 377 -8.72 -6.15 -19.27
CA LEU A 377 -7.50 -5.34 -19.13
C LEU A 377 -6.51 -5.99 -18.16
N PRO A 378 -5.19 -5.78 -18.34
CA PRO A 378 -4.21 -6.21 -17.37
C PRO A 378 -4.47 -5.52 -16.03
N ASN A 379 -4.09 -6.18 -14.94
CA ASN A 379 -4.12 -5.54 -13.65
C ASN A 379 -3.07 -4.42 -13.60
N VAL A 380 -3.41 -3.35 -12.92
CA VAL A 380 -2.47 -2.27 -12.63
C VAL A 380 -1.33 -2.81 -11.78
N LYS A 381 -0.11 -2.49 -12.13
CA LYS A 381 1.07 -2.78 -11.33
C LYS A 381 1.58 -1.51 -10.67
N TYR A 382 1.99 -1.65 -9.44
CA TYR A 382 2.49 -0.57 -8.60
C TYR A 382 3.98 -0.76 -8.36
N SER A 383 4.75 0.31 -8.47
CA SER A 383 6.18 0.30 -8.15
C SER A 383 6.37 0.19 -6.64
N VAL A 384 7.03 -0.87 -6.20
CA VAL A 384 7.31 -1.12 -4.78
C VAL A 384 8.80 -1.03 -4.54
N PHE A 385 9.21 -0.09 -3.68
CA PHE A 385 10.60 0.09 -3.30
C PHE A 385 10.87 -0.53 -1.93
N PHE A 386 11.99 -1.23 -1.82
CA PHE A 386 12.40 -1.94 -0.61
C PHE A 386 13.62 -1.29 0.02
N THR A 387 13.55 -1.06 1.31
CA THR A 387 14.69 -0.61 2.12
C THR A 387 14.94 -1.62 3.22
N VAL A 388 16.18 -2.09 3.34
CA VAL A 388 16.60 -3.01 4.42
C VAL A 388 17.52 -2.28 5.38
N THR A 389 17.22 -2.39 6.68
CA THR A 389 18.02 -1.80 7.75
C THR A 389 18.55 -2.88 8.69
N PRO A 390 19.70 -2.68 9.35
CA PRO A 390 20.61 -1.53 9.23
C PRO A 390 21.24 -1.42 7.84
N SER A 391 21.63 -0.22 7.44
CA SER A 391 22.31 0.01 6.15
C SER A 391 23.69 -0.67 6.12
N GLY A 392 24.14 -1.07 4.94
CA GLY A 392 25.46 -1.68 4.76
C GLY A 392 25.53 -3.19 5.06
N LEU A 393 24.40 -3.89 5.14
CA LEU A 393 24.37 -5.34 5.23
C LEU A 393 24.96 -5.99 3.97
N THR A 394 25.83 -6.97 4.16
CA THR A 394 26.36 -7.81 3.07
C THR A 394 25.44 -8.99 2.80
N GLY A 395 25.39 -9.47 1.55
CA GLY A 395 24.61 -10.64 1.16
C GLY A 395 23.10 -10.47 1.36
N ALA A 396 22.59 -9.22 1.35
CA ALA A 396 21.16 -8.97 1.47
C ALA A 396 20.40 -9.44 0.21
N VAL A 397 19.46 -10.36 0.39
CA VAL A 397 18.59 -10.89 -0.65
C VAL A 397 17.14 -10.70 -0.21
N ILE A 398 16.34 -10.11 -1.10
CA ILE A 398 14.91 -9.92 -0.92
C ILE A 398 14.18 -10.87 -1.88
N LYS A 399 13.27 -11.67 -1.35
CA LYS A 399 12.36 -12.49 -2.17
C LYS A 399 10.93 -12.10 -1.89
N VAL A 400 10.19 -11.80 -2.95
CA VAL A 400 8.76 -11.52 -2.90
C VAL A 400 8.05 -12.68 -3.62
N ASN A 401 7.11 -13.32 -2.94
CA ASN A 401 6.42 -14.51 -3.45
C ASN A 401 7.38 -15.60 -3.96
N GLY A 402 8.53 -15.77 -3.25
CA GLY A 402 9.57 -16.72 -3.60
C GLY A 402 10.50 -16.31 -4.75
N GLN A 403 10.25 -15.20 -5.43
CA GLN A 403 11.08 -14.65 -6.50
C GLN A 403 12.05 -13.62 -5.92
N GLU A 404 13.33 -13.78 -6.24
CA GLU A 404 14.34 -12.79 -5.87
C GLU A 404 14.13 -11.48 -6.63
N THR A 405 14.21 -10.37 -5.91
CA THR A 405 14.08 -9.03 -6.48
C THR A 405 15.21 -8.14 -5.97
N ALA A 406 15.51 -7.10 -6.73
CA ALA A 406 16.41 -6.04 -6.30
C ALA A 406 15.73 -5.14 -5.23
N ASN A 407 16.08 -3.87 -5.18
CA ASN A 407 15.49 -2.90 -4.25
C ASN A 407 14.10 -2.39 -4.71
N SER A 408 13.54 -2.96 -5.77
CA SER A 408 12.21 -2.62 -6.28
C SER A 408 11.56 -3.79 -7.01
N ALA A 409 10.24 -3.79 -7.07
CA ALA A 409 9.42 -4.73 -7.83
C ALA A 409 8.18 -4.03 -8.37
N GLU A 410 7.65 -4.53 -9.50
CA GLU A 410 6.34 -4.15 -10.02
C GLU A 410 5.32 -5.21 -9.58
N LEU A 411 4.43 -4.86 -8.66
CA LEU A 411 3.47 -5.78 -8.06
C LEU A 411 2.03 -5.29 -8.27
N GLU A 412 1.10 -6.20 -8.46
CA GLU A 412 -0.33 -5.90 -8.47
C GLU A 412 -0.83 -5.60 -7.04
N ALA A 413 -2.04 -5.06 -6.90
CA ALA A 413 -2.66 -4.97 -5.59
C ALA A 413 -2.89 -6.38 -5.01
N GLY A 414 -2.48 -6.59 -3.76
CA GLY A 414 -2.55 -7.91 -3.12
C GLY A 414 -1.59 -8.06 -1.96
N THR A 415 -1.62 -9.21 -1.30
CA THR A 415 -0.72 -9.52 -0.19
C THR A 415 0.32 -10.54 -0.63
N TYR A 416 1.58 -10.24 -0.42
CA TYR A 416 2.73 -11.02 -0.87
C TYR A 416 3.59 -11.45 0.31
N PRO A 417 3.95 -12.74 0.41
CA PRO A 417 4.96 -13.19 1.35
C PRO A 417 6.34 -12.67 0.94
N VAL A 418 7.08 -12.18 1.93
CA VAL A 418 8.44 -11.65 1.76
C VAL A 418 9.39 -12.39 2.67
N GLU A 419 10.49 -12.89 2.10
CA GLU A 419 11.63 -13.45 2.81
C GLU A 419 12.83 -12.55 2.57
N ILE A 420 13.51 -12.15 3.65
CA ILE A 420 14.73 -11.35 3.56
C ILE A 420 15.84 -12.04 4.34
N THR A 421 16.96 -12.25 3.68
CA THR A 421 18.17 -12.80 4.26
C THR A 421 19.33 -11.83 4.10
N ALA A 422 20.26 -11.85 5.05
CA ALA A 422 21.55 -11.17 4.92
C ALA A 422 22.58 -11.89 5.78
N ASP A 423 23.88 -11.65 5.50
CA ASP A 423 24.95 -12.23 6.27
C ASP A 423 24.85 -11.85 7.75
N ASN A 424 25.07 -12.83 8.60
CA ASN A 424 25.03 -12.65 10.06
C ASN A 424 23.71 -12.16 10.64
N CYS A 425 22.63 -12.16 9.87
CA CYS A 425 21.28 -11.77 10.33
C CYS A 425 20.37 -13.00 10.45
N GLU A 426 19.37 -12.87 11.32
CA GLU A 426 18.24 -13.80 11.36
C GLU A 426 17.38 -13.55 10.11
N THR A 427 16.92 -14.63 9.45
CA THR A 427 16.00 -14.53 8.32
C THR A 427 14.69 -13.87 8.76
N LEU A 428 14.26 -12.86 8.05
CA LEU A 428 12.97 -12.21 8.25
C LEU A 428 11.96 -12.80 7.27
N ASN A 429 10.89 -13.38 7.80
CA ASN A 429 9.72 -13.79 7.04
C ASN A 429 8.55 -12.92 7.47
N THR A 430 7.94 -12.22 6.52
CA THR A 430 6.83 -11.30 6.73
C THR A 430 5.91 -11.28 5.51
N GLU A 431 4.93 -10.42 5.52
CA GLU A 431 4.03 -10.16 4.39
C GLU A 431 3.95 -8.66 4.16
N ILE A 432 3.82 -8.25 2.91
CA ILE A 432 3.47 -6.88 2.49
C ILE A 432 2.11 -6.90 1.82
N THR A 433 1.36 -5.83 2.00
CA THR A 433 0.11 -5.60 1.25
C THR A 433 0.30 -4.39 0.38
N ILE A 434 0.07 -4.57 -0.91
CA ILE A 434 0.05 -3.52 -1.92
C ILE A 434 -1.41 -3.16 -2.13
N THR A 435 -1.73 -1.93 -1.86
CA THR A 435 -3.09 -1.39 -2.03
C THR A 435 -3.15 -0.54 -3.30
N ALA A 436 -4.34 -0.40 -3.86
CA ALA A 436 -4.56 0.44 -5.05
C ALA A 436 -4.61 1.95 -4.73
N ASP A 437 -4.30 2.32 -3.49
CA ASP A 437 -4.43 3.66 -2.93
C ASP A 437 -3.18 4.54 -3.07
N THR A 438 -2.10 4.00 -3.62
CA THR A 438 -0.87 4.76 -3.88
C THR A 438 -0.18 4.26 -5.14
N ALA A 439 0.28 5.17 -6.00
CA ALA A 439 1.02 4.81 -7.21
C ALA A 439 2.39 4.17 -6.91
N THR A 440 2.94 4.44 -5.75
CA THR A 440 4.26 3.98 -5.32
C THR A 440 4.23 3.55 -3.87
N HIS A 441 4.74 2.37 -3.58
CA HIS A 441 4.85 1.83 -2.24
C HIS A 441 6.31 1.82 -1.79
N THR A 442 6.57 2.20 -0.55
CA THR A 442 7.88 2.03 0.09
C THR A 442 7.75 1.13 1.29
N GLN A 443 8.51 0.03 1.30
CA GLN A 443 8.53 -0.94 2.38
C GLN A 443 9.90 -0.95 3.05
N THR A 444 9.94 -0.75 4.36
CA THR A 444 11.16 -0.78 5.14
C THR A 444 11.20 -1.99 6.06
N PHE A 445 12.24 -2.79 5.96
CA PHE A 445 12.45 -3.99 6.74
C PHE A 445 13.65 -3.83 7.66
N THR A 446 13.50 -4.26 8.91
CA THR A 446 14.60 -4.24 9.87
C THR A 446 15.03 -5.65 10.19
N LEU A 447 16.24 -6.02 9.79
CA LEU A 447 16.87 -7.27 10.16
C LEU A 447 17.53 -7.19 11.53
N THR A 448 17.57 -8.32 12.20
CA THR A 448 18.24 -8.45 13.49
C THR A 448 19.48 -9.32 13.30
N TYR A 449 20.62 -8.84 13.76
CA TYR A 449 21.83 -9.64 13.76
C TYR A 449 21.66 -10.87 14.66
N LYS A 450 22.27 -11.99 14.26
CA LYS A 450 22.38 -13.19 15.10
C LYS A 450 23.12 -12.88 16.39
N ASP A 451 22.78 -13.59 17.45
CA ASP A 451 23.52 -13.50 18.71
C ASP A 451 24.98 -13.95 18.50
N ALA A 452 25.93 -13.28 19.16
CA ALA A 452 27.31 -13.72 19.19
C ALA A 452 27.44 -15.10 19.88
N ASP A 453 28.43 -15.88 19.49
CA ASP A 453 28.73 -17.18 20.09
C ASP A 453 29.57 -17.00 21.36
N TYR A 454 28.97 -17.33 22.49
CA TYR A 454 29.60 -17.28 23.82
C TYR A 454 30.23 -18.59 24.28
N LYS A 455 30.32 -19.60 23.41
CA LYS A 455 30.83 -20.93 23.77
C LYS A 455 32.21 -20.85 24.43
N LYS A 456 33.16 -20.11 23.84
CA LYS A 456 34.52 -19.93 24.40
C LYS A 456 34.50 -19.26 25.78
N VAL A 457 33.62 -18.24 25.97
CA VAL A 457 33.47 -17.57 27.25
C VAL A 457 32.94 -18.53 28.29
N ASP A 458 31.93 -19.35 27.94
CA ASP A 458 31.34 -20.32 28.85
C ASP A 458 32.34 -21.40 29.21
N GLU A 459 33.13 -21.91 28.27
CA GLU A 459 34.21 -22.85 28.49
C GLU A 459 35.32 -22.28 29.38
N ALA A 460 35.72 -21.03 29.20
CA ALA A 460 36.71 -20.35 30.03
C ALA A 460 36.20 -20.16 31.48
N ILE A 461 34.91 -19.79 31.62
CA ILE A 461 34.27 -19.70 32.95
C ILE A 461 34.19 -21.06 33.64
N GLU A 462 33.86 -22.12 32.88
CA GLU A 462 33.83 -23.48 33.41
C GLU A 462 35.22 -23.92 33.90
N LYS A 463 36.26 -23.67 33.09
CA LYS A 463 37.68 -23.91 33.49
C LYS A 463 38.04 -23.17 34.78
N ALA A 464 37.70 -21.88 34.88
CA ALA A 464 37.94 -21.06 36.08
C ALA A 464 37.24 -21.61 37.33
N ASN A 465 35.98 -22.05 37.16
CA ASN A 465 35.16 -22.57 38.26
C ASN A 465 35.60 -23.98 38.73
N ALA A 466 36.33 -24.73 37.87
CA ALA A 466 36.90 -26.04 38.25
C ALA A 466 38.17 -25.92 39.13
N LEU A 467 38.77 -24.73 39.18
CA LEU A 467 39.95 -24.48 40.02
C LEU A 467 39.56 -24.28 41.47
N LYS A 468 40.34 -24.86 42.38
CA LYS A 468 40.19 -24.65 43.84
C LYS A 468 40.86 -23.31 44.16
N LYS A 469 40.06 -22.27 44.49
CA LYS A 469 40.53 -20.91 44.74
C LYS A 469 41.59 -20.85 45.84
N ASP A 470 41.49 -21.72 46.85
CA ASP A 470 42.37 -21.76 48.01
C ASP A 470 43.79 -22.27 47.67
N ASP A 471 43.99 -22.91 46.54
CA ASP A 471 45.29 -23.41 46.05
C ASP A 471 46.17 -22.31 45.47
N TYR A 472 45.65 -21.07 45.28
CA TYR A 472 46.34 -19.97 44.63
C TYR A 472 46.55 -18.78 45.56
N LYS A 473 47.64 -18.01 45.34
CA LYS A 473 47.99 -16.83 46.15
C LYS A 473 46.92 -15.74 46.03
N ASP A 474 46.48 -15.48 44.82
CA ASP A 474 45.42 -14.49 44.52
C ASP A 474 44.58 -14.99 43.34
N PHE A 475 43.25 -15.00 43.52
CA PHE A 475 42.27 -15.39 42.50
C PHE A 475 41.44 -14.20 42.01
N SER A 476 41.75 -12.99 42.49
CA SER A 476 40.95 -11.79 42.24
C SER A 476 40.87 -11.42 40.76
N ALA A 477 41.99 -11.54 40.02
CA ALA A 477 42.04 -11.21 38.58
C ALA A 477 41.12 -12.12 37.74
N VAL A 478 41.03 -13.41 38.07
CA VAL A 478 40.12 -14.34 37.39
C VAL A 478 38.65 -13.98 37.67
N GLN A 479 38.34 -13.65 38.93
CA GLN A 479 36.98 -13.25 39.30
C GLN A 479 36.59 -11.92 38.61
N GLU A 480 37.51 -10.96 38.52
CA GLU A 480 37.30 -9.69 37.84
C GLU A 480 37.07 -9.88 36.34
N ALA A 481 37.83 -10.74 35.68
CA ALA A 481 37.64 -11.06 34.27
C ALA A 481 36.27 -11.70 34.00
N ILE A 482 35.81 -12.60 34.91
CA ILE A 482 34.46 -13.23 34.82
C ILE A 482 33.36 -12.17 35.03
N ASP A 483 33.53 -11.27 36.00
CA ASP A 483 32.53 -10.24 36.34
C ASP A 483 32.41 -9.17 35.23
N LYS A 484 33.45 -9.00 34.37
CA LYS A 484 33.48 -8.12 33.20
C LYS A 484 32.78 -8.69 31.98
N VAL A 485 32.35 -9.96 31.99
CA VAL A 485 31.65 -10.56 30.87
C VAL A 485 30.31 -9.87 30.61
N ILE A 486 30.19 -9.27 29.42
CA ILE A 486 28.96 -8.63 28.93
C ILE A 486 28.26 -9.63 28.02
N ARG A 487 27.01 -10.00 28.33
CA ARG A 487 26.17 -10.91 27.55
C ARG A 487 25.15 -10.14 26.71
N GLY A 488 24.76 -10.72 25.57
CA GLY A 488 23.73 -10.17 24.68
C GLY A 488 24.30 -9.30 23.56
N LYS A 489 25.58 -9.47 23.26
CA LYS A 489 26.19 -8.93 22.04
C LYS A 489 25.75 -9.73 20.82
N ASN A 490 25.73 -9.08 19.68
CA ASN A 490 25.43 -9.73 18.41
C ASN A 490 26.71 -10.20 17.71
N ILE A 491 26.56 -10.92 16.60
CA ILE A 491 27.68 -11.55 15.90
C ILE A 491 28.69 -10.53 15.35
N THR A 492 28.32 -9.27 15.08
CA THR A 492 29.26 -8.24 14.63
C THR A 492 30.23 -7.82 15.73
N GLU A 493 29.90 -8.15 16.99
CA GLU A 493 30.71 -7.90 18.19
C GLU A 493 31.43 -9.19 18.66
N GLN A 494 31.51 -10.24 17.80
CA GLN A 494 32.12 -11.53 18.17
C GLN A 494 33.57 -11.39 18.64
N ALA A 495 34.33 -10.46 18.03
CA ALA A 495 35.71 -10.21 18.44
C ALA A 495 35.81 -9.75 19.91
N GLU A 496 34.87 -8.94 20.38
CA GLU A 496 34.83 -8.50 21.77
C GLU A 496 34.44 -9.67 22.71
N VAL A 497 33.55 -10.55 22.26
CA VAL A 497 33.18 -11.75 23.00
C VAL A 497 34.38 -12.71 23.12
N ASP A 498 35.14 -12.89 22.03
CA ASP A 498 36.36 -13.71 22.04
C ASP A 498 37.43 -13.09 22.94
N GLN A 499 37.56 -11.76 23.01
CA GLN A 499 38.46 -11.08 23.94
C GLN A 499 38.07 -11.31 25.41
N MET A 500 36.76 -11.37 25.73
CA MET A 500 36.32 -11.70 27.09
C MET A 500 36.73 -13.14 27.48
N ALA A 501 36.61 -14.10 26.57
CA ALA A 501 37.07 -15.46 26.78
C ALA A 501 38.58 -15.49 27.03
N LYS A 502 39.34 -14.81 26.20
CA LYS A 502 40.80 -14.71 26.32
C LYS A 502 41.22 -14.05 27.63
N ALA A 503 40.56 -12.98 28.05
CA ALA A 503 40.87 -12.31 29.31
C ALA A 503 40.70 -13.24 30.54
N ILE A 504 39.70 -14.13 30.54
CA ILE A 504 39.52 -15.12 31.56
C ILE A 504 40.65 -16.19 31.48
N GLU A 505 40.98 -16.65 30.29
CA GLU A 505 42.03 -17.64 30.08
C GLU A 505 43.42 -17.09 30.47
N ASP A 506 43.70 -15.84 30.12
CA ASP A 506 44.95 -15.15 30.50
C ASP A 506 45.05 -14.99 32.02
N ALA A 507 43.92 -14.62 32.68
CA ALA A 507 43.89 -14.52 34.13
C ALA A 507 44.09 -15.89 34.84
N ILE A 508 43.56 -16.96 34.24
CA ILE A 508 43.80 -18.33 34.74
C ILE A 508 45.26 -18.70 34.60
N ALA A 509 45.88 -18.41 33.44
CA ALA A 509 47.29 -18.72 33.16
C ALA A 509 48.25 -17.96 34.07
N ALA A 510 47.87 -16.78 34.56
CA ALA A 510 48.65 -15.95 35.48
C ALA A 510 48.55 -16.37 36.94
N LEU A 511 47.75 -17.39 37.27
CA LEU A 511 47.57 -17.84 38.65
C LEU A 511 48.82 -18.48 39.23
N GLU A 512 49.30 -17.96 40.35
CA GLU A 512 50.39 -18.54 41.12
C GLU A 512 49.86 -19.44 42.26
N LYS A 513 50.32 -20.70 42.28
CA LYS A 513 49.98 -21.61 43.39
C LYS A 513 50.67 -21.22 44.69
N LYS A 514 49.99 -21.46 45.80
CA LYS A 514 50.59 -21.33 47.12
C LYS A 514 51.67 -22.44 47.30
N PRO A 515 52.76 -22.15 48.02
CA PRO A 515 53.75 -23.19 48.37
C PRO A 515 53.03 -24.31 49.15
N VAL A 516 53.31 -25.57 48.83
CA VAL A 516 52.79 -26.72 49.55
C VAL A 516 53.52 -26.82 50.89
N GLU A 517 52.91 -26.43 52.00
CA GLU A 517 53.32 -26.78 53.33
C GLU A 517 52.87 -28.22 53.57
N THR A 518 53.87 -29.12 53.78
CA THR A 518 53.67 -30.50 54.18
C THR A 518 53.30 -30.52 55.67
N GLU A 519 52.02 -30.73 55.98
CA GLU A 519 51.64 -31.18 57.30
C GLU A 519 50.67 -32.37 57.25
N GLU A 520 50.89 -33.26 58.14
CA GLU A 520 50.38 -34.63 58.28
C GLU A 520 48.85 -34.70 58.50
N SER A 521 48.30 -35.72 57.83
CA SER A 521 47.22 -36.62 58.34
C SER A 521 46.24 -36.09 59.37
N GLN A 522 45.00 -35.87 58.96
CA GLN A 522 43.83 -36.36 59.65
C GLN A 522 42.60 -36.58 58.76
N THR A 523 41.89 -37.63 59.05
CA THR A 523 40.81 -38.36 58.40
C THR A 523 39.58 -37.54 57.99
N PRO A 524 38.72 -38.08 57.07
CA PRO A 524 37.75 -37.32 56.28
C PRO A 524 36.46 -37.07 57.05
N GLU A 525 36.02 -35.84 57.08
CA GLU A 525 34.64 -35.50 57.42
C GLU A 525 33.83 -35.10 56.19
N THR A 526 32.64 -35.56 56.13
CA THR A 526 31.54 -35.49 55.16
C THR A 526 31.31 -34.08 54.62
N PRO A 527 30.90 -33.90 53.34
CA PRO A 527 30.76 -32.58 52.71
C PRO A 527 29.65 -31.76 53.33
N SER A 528 30.03 -30.70 54.02
CA SER A 528 29.13 -29.66 54.53
C SER A 528 28.55 -28.88 53.36
N GLN A 529 27.24 -28.88 53.26
CA GLN A 529 26.47 -28.09 52.31
C GLN A 529 26.77 -26.58 52.48
N VAL A 530 27.26 -25.93 51.45
CA VAL A 530 27.31 -24.45 51.35
C VAL A 530 25.88 -23.93 51.43
N PRO A 531 25.54 -23.01 52.34
CA PRO A 531 24.20 -22.46 52.44
C PRO A 531 23.90 -21.67 51.16
N ASP A 532 22.85 -22.05 50.43
CA ASP A 532 22.35 -21.40 49.22
C ASP A 532 21.70 -20.03 49.60
N GLN A 533 22.54 -19.03 49.87
CA GLN A 533 22.16 -17.73 50.45
C GLN A 533 21.23 -16.91 49.55
N ASN A 534 21.02 -17.32 48.27
CA ASN A 534 20.17 -16.66 47.28
C ASN A 534 18.81 -17.37 47.06
N LYS A 535 18.49 -18.38 47.88
CA LYS A 535 17.24 -19.14 47.79
C LYS A 535 16.25 -18.69 48.86
N ILE A 536 15.06 -18.30 48.42
CA ILE A 536 13.96 -17.94 49.31
C ILE A 536 12.75 -18.81 48.97
N GLY A 537 12.46 -19.75 49.84
CA GLY A 537 11.46 -20.77 49.61
C GLY A 537 11.82 -21.62 48.41
N ILE A 538 10.95 -21.61 47.41
CA ILE A 538 11.12 -22.38 46.14
C ILE A 538 11.81 -21.61 45.04
N PHE A 539 12.17 -20.35 45.24
CA PHE A 539 12.75 -19.49 44.21
C PHE A 539 14.22 -19.19 44.51
N THR A 540 15.02 -19.24 43.47
CA THR A 540 16.39 -18.74 43.45
C THR A 540 16.41 -17.35 42.82
N TYR A 541 17.16 -16.43 43.40
CA TYR A 541 17.29 -15.06 42.97
C TYR A 541 18.73 -14.72 42.68
N ARG A 542 18.94 -13.86 41.69
CA ARG A 542 20.25 -13.24 41.39
C ARG A 542 20.14 -11.74 41.61
N ILE A 543 21.08 -11.16 42.30
CA ILE A 543 21.22 -9.70 42.46
C ILE A 543 21.62 -9.14 41.09
N THR A 544 20.94 -8.09 40.63
CA THR A 544 21.14 -7.47 39.29
C THR A 544 21.53 -6.00 39.37
N GLY A 545 21.69 -5.47 40.59
CA GLY A 545 22.13 -4.11 40.82
C GLY A 545 22.00 -3.75 42.31
N LYS A 546 22.47 -2.56 42.72
CA LYS A 546 22.57 -2.10 44.10
C LYS A 546 21.35 -2.41 44.98
N ASN A 547 20.13 -2.38 44.41
CA ASN A 547 18.88 -2.62 45.13
C ASN A 547 17.87 -3.47 44.32
N THR A 548 18.32 -4.20 43.27
CA THR A 548 17.47 -4.99 42.41
C THR A 548 17.90 -6.45 42.30
N ALA A 549 16.95 -7.34 42.09
CA ALA A 549 17.19 -8.75 41.88
C ALA A 549 16.28 -9.32 40.77
N LYS A 550 16.71 -10.43 40.17
CA LYS A 550 16.02 -11.20 39.15
C LYS A 550 15.65 -12.56 39.70
N MET A 551 14.43 -12.99 39.53
CA MET A 551 14.03 -14.38 39.82
C MET A 551 14.57 -15.28 38.70
N ILE A 552 15.42 -16.25 39.02
CA ILE A 552 16.11 -17.11 38.05
C ILE A 552 15.31 -18.37 37.76
N THR A 553 14.98 -19.12 38.81
CA THR A 553 14.32 -20.42 38.66
C THR A 553 13.45 -20.74 39.88
N SER A 554 12.70 -21.81 39.79
CA SER A 554 11.94 -22.38 40.88
C SER A 554 12.21 -23.88 40.93
N THR A 555 12.56 -24.37 42.11
CA THR A 555 12.81 -25.81 42.41
C THR A 555 11.52 -26.63 42.54
N VAL A 556 10.42 -26.22 41.89
CA VAL A 556 9.07 -26.83 42.07
C VAL A 556 8.95 -28.27 41.56
N ASN A 557 10.03 -28.93 41.16
CA ASN A 557 9.96 -30.34 40.72
C ASN A 557 9.64 -31.34 41.85
N GLY A 558 9.67 -30.93 43.11
CA GLY A 558 9.41 -31.78 44.26
C GLY A 558 8.21 -31.40 45.14
N GLU A 559 7.70 -30.17 45.13
CA GLU A 559 6.70 -29.71 46.10
C GLU A 559 5.28 -29.55 45.53
N LYS A 560 4.28 -29.86 46.34
CA LYS A 560 2.83 -29.84 46.05
C LYS A 560 2.23 -28.42 45.90
N LYS A 561 3.02 -27.34 45.68
CA LYS A 561 2.49 -25.97 45.68
C LYS A 561 1.75 -25.65 44.38
N LYS A 562 0.44 -25.43 44.47
CA LYS A 562 -0.46 -25.07 43.36
C LYS A 562 -0.47 -23.56 43.09
N ASN A 563 -0.07 -22.71 44.06
CA ASN A 563 -0.12 -21.25 43.98
C ASN A 563 1.29 -20.66 44.12
N LEU A 564 1.76 -19.92 43.14
CA LEU A 564 3.05 -19.25 43.17
C LEU A 564 2.92 -17.74 43.19
N ARG A 565 3.78 -17.10 43.98
CA ARG A 565 3.87 -15.64 44.05
C ARG A 565 5.31 -15.19 43.83
N ILE A 566 5.53 -14.40 42.81
CA ILE A 566 6.77 -13.66 42.60
C ILE A 566 6.69 -12.44 43.52
N PHE A 567 7.57 -12.37 44.49
CA PHE A 567 7.56 -11.29 45.48
C PHE A 567 7.98 -9.96 44.84
N SER A 568 7.47 -8.85 45.37
CA SER A 568 7.91 -7.52 44.95
C SER A 568 9.30 -7.18 45.48
N THR A 569 9.63 -7.72 46.63
CA THR A 569 10.94 -7.55 47.26
C THR A 569 11.37 -8.84 47.93
N VAL A 570 12.67 -9.07 47.99
CA VAL A 570 13.31 -10.21 48.68
C VAL A 570 14.45 -9.72 49.57
N LYS A 571 14.75 -10.43 50.64
CA LYS A 571 15.89 -10.16 51.53
C LYS A 571 16.96 -11.20 51.23
N LEU A 572 18.08 -10.79 50.66
CA LEU A 572 19.22 -11.63 50.30
C LEU A 572 20.43 -11.09 51.07
N ASN A 573 21.16 -11.97 51.78
CA ASN A 573 22.32 -11.59 52.58
C ASN A 573 22.05 -10.38 53.50
N GLY A 574 20.91 -10.37 54.18
CA GLY A 574 20.52 -9.29 55.08
C GLY A 574 19.95 -8.03 54.41
N LYS A 575 20.15 -7.85 53.14
CA LYS A 575 19.74 -6.65 52.36
C LYS A 575 18.47 -6.89 51.57
N LYS A 576 17.62 -5.87 51.48
CA LYS A 576 16.34 -5.90 50.74
C LYS A 576 16.51 -5.47 49.28
N TYR A 577 16.05 -6.31 48.36
CA TYR A 577 16.12 -6.07 46.91
C TYR A 577 14.73 -6.04 46.28
N LYS A 578 14.49 -5.15 45.32
CA LYS A 578 13.28 -5.14 44.48
C LYS A 578 13.41 -6.21 43.40
N VAL A 579 12.41 -7.07 43.24
CA VAL A 579 12.37 -8.08 42.18
C VAL A 579 11.82 -7.43 40.91
N THR A 580 12.70 -7.04 40.00
CA THR A 580 12.34 -6.28 38.78
C THR A 580 12.14 -7.18 37.58
N SER A 581 12.66 -8.41 37.57
CA SER A 581 12.53 -9.28 36.41
C SER A 581 12.41 -10.77 36.76
N VAL A 582 11.82 -11.51 35.81
CA VAL A 582 11.74 -12.98 35.78
C VAL A 582 12.63 -13.46 34.64
N ALA A 583 13.43 -14.49 34.90
CA ALA A 583 14.36 -15.02 33.90
C ALA A 583 13.65 -15.73 32.73
N LYS A 584 14.40 -15.91 31.62
CA LYS A 584 14.06 -16.85 30.54
C LYS A 584 13.84 -18.25 31.10
N ASN A 585 12.80 -18.95 30.67
CA ASN A 585 12.48 -20.32 31.03
C ASN A 585 12.21 -20.57 32.54
N ALA A 586 12.06 -19.56 33.36
CA ALA A 586 12.01 -19.69 34.86
C ALA A 586 11.06 -20.77 35.39
N LEU A 587 9.94 -21.02 34.75
CA LEU A 587 8.95 -22.05 35.08
C LEU A 587 8.49 -22.84 33.86
N LYS A 588 9.27 -22.87 32.80
CA LYS A 588 8.93 -23.57 31.55
C LYS A 588 8.56 -25.03 31.82
N GLY A 589 7.42 -25.46 31.30
CA GLY A 589 6.96 -26.86 31.42
C GLY A 589 6.40 -27.26 32.81
N ASN A 590 6.26 -26.34 33.76
CA ASN A 590 5.76 -26.65 35.07
C ASN A 590 4.30 -27.15 35.01
N LYS A 591 4.10 -28.40 35.47
CA LYS A 591 2.80 -29.09 35.43
C LYS A 591 1.95 -28.90 36.71
N LYS A 592 2.50 -28.28 37.78
CA LYS A 592 1.84 -28.21 39.11
C LYS A 592 1.19 -26.85 39.38
N VAL A 593 1.72 -25.77 38.84
CA VAL A 593 1.23 -24.41 39.10
C VAL A 593 -0.13 -24.16 38.46
N ARG A 594 -1.09 -23.71 39.29
CA ARG A 594 -2.45 -23.32 38.88
C ARG A 594 -2.67 -21.81 38.94
N THR A 595 -2.03 -21.13 39.89
CA THR A 595 -2.12 -19.68 40.09
C THR A 595 -0.74 -19.06 40.13
N LEU A 596 -0.54 -17.98 39.38
CA LEU A 596 0.66 -17.15 39.36
C LEU A 596 0.31 -15.72 39.76
N VAL A 597 1.00 -15.17 40.76
CA VAL A 597 0.91 -13.74 41.11
C VAL A 597 2.24 -13.09 40.83
N VAL A 598 2.24 -12.08 39.95
CA VAL A 598 3.41 -11.27 39.60
C VAL A 598 3.43 -10.01 40.46
N GLY A 599 4.55 -9.78 41.16
CA GLY A 599 4.74 -8.71 42.14
C GLY A 599 4.68 -7.30 41.56
N LYS A 600 4.48 -6.31 42.43
CA LYS A 600 4.28 -4.89 42.03
C LYS A 600 5.50 -4.24 41.37
N THR A 601 6.70 -4.74 41.62
CA THR A 601 7.99 -4.19 41.15
C THR A 601 8.50 -4.83 39.84
N THR A 602 7.82 -5.86 39.34
CA THR A 602 8.26 -6.57 38.13
C THR A 602 8.08 -5.70 36.89
N GLU A 603 9.15 -5.48 36.13
CA GLU A 603 9.20 -4.70 34.92
C GLU A 603 9.35 -5.57 33.68
N LYS A 604 10.01 -6.73 33.81
CA LYS A 604 10.30 -7.62 32.67
C LYS A 604 9.97 -9.09 33.02
N ILE A 605 9.36 -9.79 32.06
CA ILE A 605 9.16 -11.26 32.11
C ILE A 605 9.94 -11.83 30.92
N GLY A 606 10.84 -12.79 31.17
CA GLY A 606 11.72 -13.37 30.15
C GLY A 606 11.00 -14.24 29.13
N LYS A 607 11.69 -14.51 28.00
CA LYS A 607 11.24 -15.43 26.93
C LYS A 607 10.90 -16.80 27.54
N SER A 608 9.78 -17.38 27.13
CA SER A 608 9.33 -18.72 27.56
C SER A 608 9.20 -18.93 29.09
N ALA A 609 9.14 -17.87 29.89
CA ALA A 609 9.20 -17.97 31.36
C ALA A 609 8.14 -18.91 31.98
N PHE A 610 6.96 -18.99 31.40
CA PHE A 610 5.84 -19.85 31.82
C PHE A 610 5.32 -20.72 30.67
N GLN A 611 6.13 -20.91 29.62
CA GLN A 611 5.77 -21.72 28.47
C GLN A 611 5.39 -23.14 28.89
N ASN A 612 4.31 -23.69 28.32
CA ASN A 612 3.82 -25.03 28.56
C ASN A 612 3.46 -25.33 30.06
N CYS A 613 3.15 -24.31 30.85
CA CYS A 613 2.52 -24.49 32.16
C CYS A 613 1.03 -24.85 31.97
N LYS A 614 0.74 -26.06 31.48
CA LYS A 614 -0.60 -26.50 31.04
C LYS A 614 -1.70 -26.37 32.10
N ASN A 615 -1.35 -26.40 33.39
CA ASN A 615 -2.28 -26.30 34.52
C ASN A 615 -2.45 -24.87 35.06
N LEU A 616 -1.77 -23.86 34.47
CA LEU A 616 -1.87 -22.49 34.92
C LEU A 616 -3.21 -21.87 34.44
N LYS A 617 -4.15 -21.74 35.39
CA LYS A 617 -5.54 -21.27 35.16
C LYS A 617 -5.80 -19.84 35.63
N LYS A 618 -4.96 -19.28 36.50
CA LYS A 618 -5.13 -17.92 37.02
C LYS A 618 -3.80 -17.18 37.09
N ILE A 619 -3.76 -16.01 36.46
CA ILE A 619 -2.60 -15.12 36.47
C ILE A 619 -3.04 -13.76 37.00
N ILE A 620 -2.33 -13.22 37.99
CA ILE A 620 -2.59 -11.91 38.58
C ILE A 620 -1.33 -11.05 38.42
N ILE A 621 -1.36 -10.07 37.57
CA ILE A 621 -0.27 -9.11 37.40
C ILE A 621 -0.58 -7.88 38.26
N LYS A 622 0.17 -7.71 39.35
CA LYS A 622 0.03 -6.56 40.27
C LYS A 622 0.90 -5.38 39.87
N SER A 623 1.89 -5.61 39.00
CA SER A 623 2.76 -4.53 38.52
C SER A 623 2.00 -3.54 37.66
N LYS A 624 2.24 -2.23 37.87
CA LYS A 624 1.83 -1.13 36.98
C LYS A 624 2.98 -0.71 36.04
N ASN A 625 4.18 -1.28 36.23
CA ASN A 625 5.43 -0.91 35.57
C ASN A 625 5.96 -2.00 34.62
N LEU A 626 5.14 -2.99 34.24
CA LEU A 626 5.56 -4.05 33.31
C LEU A 626 5.75 -3.47 31.91
N LYS A 627 7.02 -3.45 31.45
CA LYS A 627 7.45 -2.85 30.19
C LYS A 627 7.59 -3.88 29.07
N LYS A 628 8.00 -5.13 29.40
CA LYS A 628 8.28 -6.17 28.41
C LYS A 628 7.87 -7.56 28.91
N ILE A 629 7.23 -8.32 28.02
CA ILE A 629 6.99 -9.77 28.19
C ILE A 629 7.65 -10.45 26.99
N GLY A 630 8.58 -11.35 27.25
CA GLY A 630 9.33 -12.06 26.22
C GLY A 630 8.45 -12.99 25.39
N SER A 631 8.87 -13.29 24.16
CA SER A 631 8.16 -14.20 23.26
C SER A 631 7.90 -15.55 23.91
N ASN A 632 6.77 -16.17 23.58
CA ASN A 632 6.32 -17.46 24.10
C ASN A 632 6.20 -17.55 25.63
N ALA A 633 6.29 -16.44 26.38
CA ALA A 633 6.26 -16.49 27.84
C ALA A 633 5.02 -17.17 28.40
N PHE A 634 3.88 -17.05 27.74
CA PHE A 634 2.61 -17.67 28.13
C PHE A 634 2.05 -18.65 27.07
N LYS A 635 2.86 -19.07 26.09
CA LYS A 635 2.46 -20.07 25.09
C LYS A 635 2.22 -21.42 25.75
N GLY A 636 1.10 -22.07 25.44
CA GLY A 636 0.79 -23.44 25.95
C GLY A 636 0.35 -23.51 27.40
N ILE A 637 -0.13 -22.41 28.00
CA ILE A 637 -0.87 -22.44 29.28
C ILE A 637 -2.31 -22.93 29.06
N SER A 638 -3.06 -23.11 30.13
CA SER A 638 -4.47 -23.53 30.05
C SER A 638 -5.31 -22.57 29.17
N LYS A 639 -6.04 -23.11 28.19
CA LYS A 639 -6.97 -22.34 27.32
C LYS A 639 -8.09 -21.68 28.15
N ASN A 640 -8.42 -22.21 29.33
CA ASN A 640 -9.43 -21.68 30.25
C ASN A 640 -8.84 -20.76 31.32
N ALA A 641 -7.62 -20.27 31.14
CA ALA A 641 -7.00 -19.38 32.09
C ALA A 641 -7.68 -17.98 32.10
N VAL A 642 -7.55 -17.30 33.24
CA VAL A 642 -7.97 -15.91 33.41
C VAL A 642 -6.77 -15.09 33.87
N VAL A 643 -6.51 -13.98 33.17
CA VAL A 643 -5.48 -13.02 33.55
C VAL A 643 -6.13 -11.77 34.12
N LYS A 644 -5.77 -11.42 35.38
CA LYS A 644 -6.15 -10.14 35.98
C LYS A 644 -4.99 -9.16 35.89
N VAL A 645 -5.26 -7.96 35.38
CA VAL A 645 -4.28 -6.88 35.24
C VAL A 645 -4.78 -5.59 35.89
N PRO A 646 -3.92 -4.61 36.22
CA PRO A 646 -4.35 -3.30 36.70
C PRO A 646 -5.26 -2.61 35.67
N LYS A 647 -6.41 -2.09 36.08
CA LYS A 647 -7.40 -1.45 35.19
C LYS A 647 -6.78 -0.38 34.31
N SER A 648 -5.92 0.50 34.86
CA SER A 648 -5.23 1.58 34.14
C SER A 648 -4.21 1.11 33.10
N LYS A 649 -3.83 -0.16 33.06
CA LYS A 649 -2.85 -0.73 32.14
C LYS A 649 -3.45 -1.83 31.24
N LYS A 650 -4.76 -2.06 31.31
CA LYS A 650 -5.43 -3.18 30.65
C LYS A 650 -5.17 -3.19 29.13
N LYS A 651 -5.32 -2.07 28.43
CA LYS A 651 -5.08 -1.97 26.97
C LYS A 651 -3.63 -2.35 26.60
N LEU A 652 -2.65 -1.77 27.30
CA LEU A 652 -1.24 -2.04 27.08
C LEU A 652 -0.87 -3.51 27.39
N TYR A 653 -1.33 -4.02 28.56
CA TYR A 653 -0.97 -5.38 28.97
C TYR A 653 -1.68 -6.45 28.14
N THR A 654 -2.84 -6.16 27.60
CA THR A 654 -3.49 -7.05 26.62
C THR A 654 -2.61 -7.23 25.40
N LYS A 655 -2.06 -6.13 24.82
CA LYS A 655 -1.12 -6.19 23.68
C LYS A 655 0.13 -7.01 24.02
N LEU A 656 0.78 -6.73 25.15
CA LEU A 656 2.00 -7.45 25.60
C LEU A 656 1.75 -8.95 25.85
N LEU A 657 0.62 -9.29 26.47
CA LEU A 657 0.26 -10.68 26.78
C LEU A 657 -0.05 -11.47 25.51
N ARG A 658 -0.78 -10.88 24.55
CA ARG A 658 -1.07 -11.54 23.26
C ARG A 658 0.19 -11.77 22.45
N ALA A 659 1.08 -10.78 22.36
CA ALA A 659 2.38 -10.90 21.72
C ALA A 659 3.31 -11.94 22.38
N SER A 660 3.09 -12.25 23.65
CA SER A 660 3.84 -13.28 24.40
C SER A 660 3.29 -14.71 24.27
N GLY A 661 2.39 -14.96 23.32
CA GLY A 661 1.83 -16.27 23.04
C GLY A 661 0.67 -16.67 23.98
N LEU A 662 0.01 -15.73 24.65
CA LEU A 662 -1.18 -16.01 25.42
C LEU A 662 -2.33 -16.45 24.51
N PRO A 663 -2.96 -17.64 24.70
CA PRO A 663 -4.03 -18.13 23.84
C PRO A 663 -5.20 -17.16 23.70
N LYS A 664 -5.77 -17.03 22.49
CA LYS A 664 -6.88 -16.10 22.20
C LYS A 664 -8.12 -16.34 23.10
N SER A 665 -8.36 -17.58 23.51
CA SER A 665 -9.47 -17.98 24.42
C SER A 665 -9.31 -17.47 25.85
N VAL A 666 -8.11 -17.09 26.27
CA VAL A 666 -7.83 -16.63 27.64
C VAL A 666 -8.42 -15.24 27.88
N LYS A 667 -9.29 -15.13 28.88
CA LYS A 667 -9.94 -13.86 29.27
C LYS A 667 -8.98 -12.97 30.05
N ILE A 668 -8.82 -11.70 29.65
CA ILE A 668 -8.05 -10.65 30.34
C ILE A 668 -9.03 -9.69 31.00
N LYS A 669 -9.03 -9.64 32.33
CA LYS A 669 -9.93 -8.84 33.17
C LYS A 669 -9.19 -7.65 33.78
#